data_5da127e16bb81046b4f618fb3bb96605
#
_entry.id   5da127e16bb81046b4f618fb3bb96605
#
_cell.length_a   1.000
_cell.length_b   1.000
_cell.length_c   1.000
_cell.angle_alpha   90.00
_cell.angle_beta   90.00
_cell.angle_gamma   90.00
#
_symmetry.space_group_name_H-M   'P 1'
#
loop_
_entity.id
_entity.type
_entity.pdbx_description
1 polymer ?
#
loop_
_entity_poly.entity_id
_entity_poly.type
_entity_poly.pdbx_seq_one_letter_code
_entity_poly.pdbx_strand_id
1 'polypeptide(L)'
;MSAMVAAAATTTTFPKPSHFSSKSRISRFALPFSHVPQNHPALRRSSFSLYISNSSTNPAKAFVTKTSEKVVSLEEFVSRFAPDEPRKGSDVLVEALERQGVTTVFAYPGGASMEIHQALTRSSVIRNVLPRHEQGGVFAAEGYARASGLPGVCIATSGPGATNLVSGLADALLDSVPVVAITGQVPRRMIGTDAFQETPIVEVTRSITKHNYLVLDVEDIPRIVSEAFYLAKSGRPGPVLIDIPKDIQQQLVVPDWSQPIRLAGYTSRLPKAPSEAHLEQIVRLVSESRKPVLYVGGGCLNSSEELRQFVGLTGIPVASTLMGLGAYPLSDELSLQMLGMHGTVGANYAVDKSDLLLAFGVRFDDRVTGKLEAFASRAKIVHIDIDPAEIGKNKQPHVSICADLKLALEGMNQILEGKRNKLKLDFSAWREELKEQKLKYPLSFKTFGEAIPPQYAIQVLDELTDGNAIISTGVGQHQMWAAQFYKYKRPRQWLTSGGLGAMGFGLPAAIGAAVARPDSVVVDIDGDGSFIMNIQELATIRVENLPVKIMLLNNQHLGMVVQWEDRFYKANRAHTYLGDPSRESEIFPNMLKFAAACDIPAARVTKKEDLRAAIQKMLDTPGPYLLDVIVPHQEHVLPMIPSGGAFKDIIIEGDGRSTY
;
A
#
# COMPACT_ATOMS: atom_id res chain seq x y z
N MET A 1 54.71 21.10 -3.85
CA MET A 1 54.71 22.57 -4.10
C MET A 1 53.34 23.10 -3.64
N SER A 2 53.45 23.90 -2.58
CA SER A 2 52.32 24.53 -1.85
C SER A 2 51.67 25.64 -2.67
N ALA A 3 50.38 25.83 -2.51
CA ALA A 3 49.75 27.15 -2.50
C ALA A 3 48.46 27.11 -1.68
N MET A 4 48.52 27.68 -0.50
CA MET A 4 47.41 28.12 0.33
C MET A 4 46.66 29.27 -0.36
N VAL A 5 45.33 29.27 -0.32
CA VAL A 5 44.54 30.49 -0.45
C VAL A 5 43.60 30.56 0.73
N ALA A 6 43.82 31.56 1.57
CA ALA A 6 42.96 31.96 2.69
C ALA A 6 41.77 32.77 2.14
N ALA A 7 40.55 32.47 2.60
CA ALA A 7 39.38 33.31 2.39
C ALA A 7 38.95 33.89 3.74
N ALA A 8 38.85 35.22 3.78
CA ALA A 8 38.51 36.03 4.93
C ALA A 8 37.04 35.89 5.33
N ALA A 9 36.79 35.75 6.62
CA ALA A 9 35.49 35.83 7.25
C ALA A 9 35.06 37.29 7.44
N THR A 10 33.98 37.73 6.81
CA THR A 10 33.31 38.98 7.11
C THR A 10 32.11 38.71 8.06
N THR A 11 32.30 39.17 9.28
CA THR A 11 31.27 39.20 10.32
C THR A 11 30.31 40.36 10.05
N THR A 12 29.06 40.09 9.72
CA THR A 12 27.96 41.04 9.75
C THR A 12 27.19 40.91 11.05
N THR A 13 27.27 41.98 11.87
CA THR A 13 26.52 42.16 13.12
C THR A 13 25.11 42.62 12.82
N PHE A 14 24.11 41.91 13.36
CA PHE A 14 22.72 42.36 13.37
C PHE A 14 22.42 43.17 14.66
N PRO A 15 21.63 44.25 14.57
CA PRO A 15 21.25 45.06 15.72
C PRO A 15 20.09 44.40 16.49
N LYS A 16 20.11 44.57 17.85
CA LYS A 16 19.06 44.15 18.78
C LYS A 16 17.77 44.96 18.58
N PRO A 17 16.57 44.38 18.73
CA PRO A 17 15.33 45.14 18.74
C PRO A 17 15.10 45.79 20.10
N SER A 18 14.73 47.07 20.07
CA SER A 18 14.32 47.93 21.17
C SER A 18 12.90 47.59 21.64
N HIS A 19 12.72 47.63 22.97
CA HIS A 19 11.42 47.55 23.65
C HIS A 19 10.46 48.67 23.25
N PHE A 20 9.27 48.28 22.80
CA PHE A 20 8.11 49.19 22.78
C PHE A 20 7.02 48.61 23.71
N SER A 21 6.76 49.35 24.76
CA SER A 21 5.61 49.20 25.65
C SER A 21 4.45 50.00 25.09
N SER A 22 3.31 49.40 24.77
CA SER A 22 2.05 50.14 24.65
C SER A 22 0.89 49.32 25.19
N LYS A 23 0.36 49.79 26.32
CA LYS A 23 -0.96 49.42 26.83
C LYS A 23 -2.02 49.94 25.87
N SER A 24 -2.87 49.08 25.31
CA SER A 24 -4.14 49.47 24.73
C SER A 24 -5.30 48.72 25.37
N ARG A 25 -6.28 49.49 25.78
CA ARG A 25 -7.52 49.09 26.45
C ARG A 25 -8.41 48.29 25.51
N ILE A 26 -8.92 47.16 26.00
CA ILE A 26 -10.00 46.41 25.37
C ILE A 26 -11.33 47.05 25.79
N SER A 27 -12.03 47.70 24.87
CA SER A 27 -13.42 48.12 25.06
C SER A 27 -14.34 46.97 24.66
N ARG A 28 -15.17 46.53 25.62
CA ARG A 28 -16.27 45.60 25.42
C ARG A 28 -17.40 46.31 24.68
N PHE A 29 -17.77 45.83 23.50
CA PHE A 29 -19.06 46.12 22.88
C PHE A 29 -20.00 44.92 23.10
N ALA A 30 -21.04 45.15 23.90
CA ALA A 30 -22.18 44.28 24.02
C ALA A 30 -23.25 44.76 23.04
N LEU A 31 -23.78 43.91 22.21
CA LEU A 31 -24.98 44.14 21.42
C LEU A 31 -26.15 43.35 21.99
N PRO A 32 -27.38 43.92 21.99
CA PRO A 32 -28.53 43.34 22.66
C PRO A 32 -29.22 42.27 21.82
N PHE A 33 -29.65 41.20 22.48
CA PHE A 33 -30.54 40.18 21.94
C PHE A 33 -31.94 40.78 21.73
N SER A 34 -32.46 40.72 20.50
CA SER A 34 -33.85 40.92 20.20
C SER A 34 -34.61 39.59 20.14
N HIS A 35 -35.74 39.54 20.86
CA HIS A 35 -36.70 38.43 20.90
C HIS A 35 -37.31 38.14 19.53
N VAL A 36 -37.37 36.84 19.19
CA VAL A 36 -38.22 36.30 18.11
C VAL A 36 -39.24 35.33 18.75
N PRO A 37 -40.52 35.41 18.43
CA PRO A 37 -41.55 34.59 19.09
C PRO A 37 -41.59 33.17 18.56
N GLN A 38 -41.80 32.22 19.49
CA GLN A 38 -42.07 30.83 19.21
C GLN A 38 -43.51 30.65 18.69
N ASN A 39 -43.67 30.02 17.52
CA ASN A 39 -44.89 29.36 17.13
C ASN A 39 -44.56 27.98 16.55
N HIS A 40 -44.84 26.94 17.31
CA HIS A 40 -44.83 25.56 16.86
C HIS A 40 -46.27 25.08 16.61
N PRO A 41 -46.52 24.36 15.51
CA PRO A 41 -47.65 23.44 15.44
C PRO A 41 -47.21 22.02 15.79
N ALA A 42 -48.00 21.39 16.65
CA ALA A 42 -47.81 20.03 17.14
C ALA A 42 -47.90 18.98 16.03
N LEU A 43 -46.89 18.12 15.92
CA LEU A 43 -46.95 16.88 15.16
C LEU A 43 -47.36 15.72 16.11
N ARG A 44 -48.46 15.08 15.74
CA ARG A 44 -49.08 13.92 16.44
C ARG A 44 -48.08 12.74 16.48
N ARG A 45 -47.90 12.21 17.68
CA ARG A 45 -47.33 10.88 17.92
C ARG A 45 -48.34 9.80 17.47
N SER A 46 -47.94 8.97 16.49
CA SER A 46 -48.57 7.68 16.25
C SER A 46 -47.84 6.60 17.02
N SER A 47 -48.50 6.01 17.98
CA SER A 47 -48.05 4.84 18.74
C SER A 47 -48.12 3.59 17.86
N PHE A 48 -47.00 2.94 17.61
CA PHE A 48 -46.94 1.56 17.11
C PHE A 48 -46.82 0.60 18.31
N SER A 49 -47.80 -0.24 18.47
CA SER A 49 -47.88 -1.30 19.45
C SER A 49 -47.08 -2.51 18.93
N LEU A 50 -46.09 -2.96 19.70
CA LEU A 50 -45.34 -4.20 19.45
C LEU A 50 -46.17 -5.39 19.97
N TYR A 51 -46.61 -6.26 19.07
CA TYR A 51 -47.06 -7.60 19.42
C TYR A 51 -45.83 -8.53 19.49
N ILE A 52 -45.54 -9.02 20.70
CA ILE A 52 -44.58 -10.10 20.91
C ILE A 52 -45.35 -11.42 20.85
N SER A 53 -45.10 -12.25 19.84
CA SER A 53 -45.50 -13.65 19.86
C SER A 53 -44.27 -14.51 20.07
N ASN A 54 -44.21 -15.17 21.23
CA ASN A 54 -43.26 -16.24 21.51
C ASN A 54 -43.58 -17.47 20.66
N SER A 55 -42.66 -17.93 19.85
CA SER A 55 -42.59 -19.34 19.48
C SER A 55 -41.11 -19.75 19.34
N SER A 56 -40.72 -20.66 20.23
CA SER A 56 -39.49 -21.40 20.25
C SER A 56 -39.37 -22.30 19.02
N THR A 57 -38.25 -22.26 18.28
CA THR A 57 -37.53 -23.43 17.74
C THR A 57 -36.26 -23.02 16.97
N ASN A 58 -35.15 -23.55 17.44
CA ASN A 58 -33.81 -23.87 16.86
C ASN A 58 -33.13 -22.92 15.85
N PRO A 59 -31.87 -22.58 16.14
CA PRO A 59 -31.01 -21.81 15.24
C PRO A 59 -30.20 -22.76 14.33
N ALA A 60 -29.89 -22.31 13.18
CA ALA A 60 -28.91 -22.71 12.20
C ALA A 60 -29.50 -22.90 10.80
N LYS A 61 -29.72 -21.79 10.13
CA LYS A 61 -29.57 -21.75 8.67
C LYS A 61 -28.89 -20.44 8.31
N ALA A 62 -27.64 -20.56 7.94
CA ALA A 62 -26.85 -19.49 7.39
C ALA A 62 -27.56 -18.88 6.17
N PHE A 63 -27.81 -17.59 6.19
CA PHE A 63 -28.13 -16.83 4.99
C PHE A 63 -26.84 -16.72 4.17
N VAL A 64 -26.65 -17.65 3.26
CA VAL A 64 -25.72 -17.50 2.13
C VAL A 64 -26.45 -16.63 1.12
N THR A 65 -26.24 -15.32 1.18
CA THR A 65 -26.51 -14.46 0.04
C THR A 65 -25.42 -14.76 -1.00
N LYS A 66 -25.79 -15.55 -2.01
CA LYS A 66 -25.04 -15.65 -3.25
C LYS A 66 -25.11 -14.29 -3.97
N THR A 67 -24.21 -13.39 -3.67
CA THR A 67 -23.81 -12.33 -4.59
C THR A 67 -22.62 -12.86 -5.39
N SER A 68 -22.89 -13.62 -6.44
CA SER A 68 -21.91 -13.81 -7.52
C SER A 68 -21.72 -12.44 -8.16
N GLU A 69 -20.60 -11.77 -7.91
CA GLU A 69 -20.17 -10.64 -8.72
C GLU A 69 -20.02 -11.16 -10.17
N LYS A 70 -20.99 -10.84 -11.01
CA LYS A 70 -20.80 -10.84 -12.44
C LYS A 70 -19.82 -9.71 -12.72
N VAL A 71 -18.59 -10.05 -13.08
CA VAL A 71 -17.74 -9.13 -13.86
C VAL A 71 -18.56 -8.85 -15.12
N VAL A 72 -19.17 -7.67 -15.20
CA VAL A 72 -19.90 -7.24 -16.37
C VAL A 72 -18.88 -7.17 -17.50
N SER A 73 -18.98 -8.07 -18.47
CA SER A 73 -18.17 -7.98 -19.68
C SER A 73 -18.49 -6.64 -20.35
N LEU A 74 -17.50 -6.00 -20.96
CA LEU A 74 -17.66 -4.74 -21.70
C LEU A 74 -18.76 -4.81 -22.77
N GLU A 75 -19.16 -6.01 -23.16
CA GLU A 75 -20.23 -6.28 -24.13
C GLU A 75 -21.65 -6.20 -23.51
N GLU A 76 -21.80 -6.14 -22.19
CA GLU A 76 -23.10 -6.10 -21.48
C GLU A 76 -23.40 -4.76 -20.81
N PHE A 77 -22.54 -3.72 -20.97
CA PHE A 77 -22.81 -2.42 -20.36
C PHE A 77 -24.01 -1.74 -21.03
N VAL A 78 -25.06 -1.48 -20.28
CA VAL A 78 -26.26 -0.75 -20.73
C VAL A 78 -26.24 0.65 -20.12
N SER A 79 -26.15 1.66 -20.98
CA SER A 79 -26.23 3.06 -20.56
C SER A 79 -27.63 3.38 -20.03
N ARG A 80 -27.70 4.21 -18.99
CA ARG A 80 -28.97 4.78 -18.48
C ARG A 80 -29.50 5.93 -19.36
N PHE A 81 -28.71 6.39 -20.33
CA PHE A 81 -29.04 7.47 -21.25
C PHE A 81 -29.26 6.93 -22.66
N ALA A 82 -30.12 7.62 -23.46
CA ALA A 82 -30.20 7.33 -24.88
C ALA A 82 -28.90 7.73 -25.59
N PRO A 83 -28.55 7.09 -26.73
CA PRO A 83 -27.28 7.37 -27.41
C PRO A 83 -27.05 8.84 -27.79
N ASP A 84 -28.10 9.51 -28.22
CA ASP A 84 -28.12 10.92 -28.65
C ASP A 84 -28.59 11.91 -27.57
N GLU A 85 -28.80 11.45 -26.35
CA GLU A 85 -29.24 12.28 -25.24
C GLU A 85 -28.10 13.16 -24.71
N PRO A 86 -28.23 14.50 -24.74
CA PRO A 86 -27.26 15.41 -24.13
C PRO A 86 -27.26 15.27 -22.59
N ARG A 87 -26.06 15.15 -22.01
CA ARG A 87 -25.87 14.99 -20.57
C ARG A 87 -24.70 15.80 -20.05
N LYS A 88 -24.70 16.12 -18.77
CA LYS A 88 -23.61 16.90 -18.15
C LYS A 88 -22.28 16.16 -18.24
N GLY A 89 -21.16 16.89 -18.33
CA GLY A 89 -19.82 16.32 -18.30
C GLY A 89 -19.57 15.43 -17.08
N SER A 90 -20.17 15.75 -15.93
CA SER A 90 -20.13 14.89 -14.74
C SER A 90 -20.83 13.53 -14.94
N ASP A 91 -21.95 13.47 -15.68
CA ASP A 91 -22.63 12.23 -16.00
C ASP A 91 -21.83 11.43 -17.06
N VAL A 92 -21.20 12.12 -18.02
CA VAL A 92 -20.29 11.50 -18.98
C VAL A 92 -19.09 10.87 -18.27
N LEU A 93 -18.51 11.57 -17.28
CA LEU A 93 -17.41 11.04 -16.47
C LEU A 93 -17.82 9.75 -15.73
N VAL A 94 -18.95 9.78 -15.02
CA VAL A 94 -19.43 8.59 -14.29
C VAL A 94 -19.72 7.44 -15.23
N GLU A 95 -20.38 7.68 -16.37
CA GLU A 95 -20.60 6.64 -17.38
C GLU A 95 -19.27 6.11 -17.97
N ALA A 96 -18.28 6.99 -18.18
CA ALA A 96 -16.96 6.56 -18.62
C ALA A 96 -16.27 5.64 -17.61
N LEU A 97 -16.42 5.89 -16.30
CA LEU A 97 -15.94 5.00 -15.25
C LEU A 97 -16.68 3.66 -15.26
N GLU A 98 -18.02 3.68 -15.38
CA GLU A 98 -18.83 2.46 -15.51
C GLU A 98 -18.37 1.60 -16.71
N ARG A 99 -18.09 2.22 -17.84
CA ARG A 99 -17.55 1.56 -19.06
C ARG A 99 -16.14 0.99 -18.86
N GLN A 100 -15.36 1.50 -17.92
CA GLN A 100 -14.07 0.91 -17.52
C GLN A 100 -14.22 -0.24 -16.50
N GLY A 101 -15.45 -0.62 -16.13
CA GLY A 101 -15.74 -1.67 -15.16
C GLY A 101 -15.57 -1.23 -13.71
N VAL A 102 -15.59 0.08 -13.43
CA VAL A 102 -15.52 0.60 -12.06
C VAL A 102 -16.84 0.34 -11.34
N THR A 103 -16.77 -0.35 -10.21
CA THR A 103 -17.93 -0.63 -9.33
C THR A 103 -17.84 0.11 -8.01
N THR A 104 -16.65 0.60 -7.65
CA THR A 104 -16.42 1.31 -6.38
C THR A 104 -15.48 2.48 -6.59
N VAL A 105 -15.79 3.60 -5.94
CA VAL A 105 -14.91 4.77 -5.80
C VAL A 105 -14.76 5.16 -4.34
N PHE A 106 -13.62 5.75 -3.98
CA PHE A 106 -13.34 6.33 -2.68
C PHE A 106 -13.35 7.84 -2.82
N ALA A 107 -14.51 8.47 -2.57
CA ALA A 107 -14.73 9.85 -2.98
C ALA A 107 -15.20 10.72 -1.81
N TYR A 108 -14.51 11.85 -1.61
CA TYR A 108 -14.84 12.86 -0.62
C TYR A 108 -15.39 14.14 -1.30
N PRO A 109 -16.62 14.58 -0.97
CA PRO A 109 -17.27 15.69 -1.66
C PRO A 109 -16.70 17.06 -1.28
N GLY A 110 -16.76 18.01 -2.24
CA GLY A 110 -16.46 19.40 -2.00
C GLY A 110 -16.95 20.30 -3.14
N GLY A 111 -16.75 21.59 -3.01
CA GLY A 111 -17.35 22.61 -3.89
C GLY A 111 -17.08 22.41 -5.38
N ALA A 112 -15.87 22.01 -5.76
CA ALA A 112 -15.48 21.81 -7.15
C ALA A 112 -15.77 20.38 -7.68
N SER A 113 -16.12 19.41 -6.82
CA SER A 113 -16.52 18.06 -7.24
C SER A 113 -18.01 17.76 -7.03
N MET A 114 -18.80 18.76 -6.67
CA MET A 114 -20.23 18.59 -6.34
C MET A 114 -21.02 17.95 -7.50
N GLU A 115 -20.79 18.36 -8.73
CA GLU A 115 -21.48 17.82 -9.92
C GLU A 115 -21.14 16.32 -10.11
N ILE A 116 -19.88 15.95 -9.86
CA ILE A 116 -19.44 14.54 -9.93
C ILE A 116 -20.17 13.71 -8.87
N HIS A 117 -20.25 14.21 -7.63
CA HIS A 117 -20.98 13.50 -6.57
C HIS A 117 -22.48 13.40 -6.86
N GLN A 118 -23.11 14.42 -7.44
CA GLN A 118 -24.49 14.33 -7.90
C GLN A 118 -24.67 13.32 -9.04
N ALA A 119 -23.69 13.16 -9.93
CA ALA A 119 -23.74 12.13 -10.96
C ALA A 119 -23.56 10.73 -10.38
N LEU A 120 -22.67 10.54 -9.40
CA LEU A 120 -22.48 9.27 -8.68
C LEU A 120 -23.77 8.78 -8.01
N THR A 121 -24.60 9.68 -7.44
CA THR A 121 -25.88 9.28 -6.82
C THR A 121 -26.89 8.75 -7.83
N ARG A 122 -26.72 9.02 -9.11
CA ARG A 122 -27.55 8.50 -10.21
C ARG A 122 -27.03 7.20 -10.80
N SER A 123 -25.81 6.80 -10.47
CA SER A 123 -25.26 5.50 -10.89
C SER A 123 -25.90 4.36 -10.10
N SER A 124 -26.30 3.31 -10.81
CA SER A 124 -26.72 2.03 -10.22
C SER A 124 -25.58 1.01 -10.16
N VAL A 125 -24.42 1.35 -10.71
CA VAL A 125 -23.24 0.48 -10.83
C VAL A 125 -22.18 0.85 -9.80
N ILE A 126 -21.87 2.15 -9.68
CA ILE A 126 -20.77 2.64 -8.85
C ILE A 126 -21.25 2.93 -7.44
N ARG A 127 -20.68 2.24 -6.44
CA ARG A 127 -20.80 2.56 -5.02
C ARG A 127 -19.72 3.56 -4.62
N ASN A 128 -20.08 4.60 -3.89
CA ASN A 128 -19.12 5.46 -3.21
C ASN A 128 -18.88 4.98 -1.78
N VAL A 129 -17.66 4.65 -1.43
CA VAL A 129 -17.18 4.48 -0.05
C VAL A 129 -16.63 5.83 0.39
N LEU A 130 -17.32 6.48 1.33
CA LEU A 130 -16.97 7.82 1.79
C LEU A 130 -15.88 7.76 2.87
N PRO A 131 -14.61 8.08 2.55
CA PRO A 131 -13.55 8.19 3.56
C PRO A 131 -13.80 9.39 4.49
N ARG A 132 -13.02 9.52 5.55
CA ARG A 132 -13.10 10.69 6.44
C ARG A 132 -12.01 11.70 6.18
N HIS A 133 -11.08 11.35 5.29
CA HIS A 133 -10.01 12.20 4.78
C HIS A 133 -9.59 11.74 3.38
N GLU A 134 -9.22 12.65 2.49
CA GLU A 134 -8.84 12.29 1.11
C GLU A 134 -7.58 11.42 1.07
N GLN A 135 -6.64 11.60 2.01
CA GLN A 135 -5.48 10.73 2.15
C GLN A 135 -5.92 9.28 2.46
N GLY A 136 -6.88 9.09 3.38
CA GLY A 136 -7.50 7.79 3.62
C GLY A 136 -8.17 7.25 2.36
N GLY A 137 -8.81 8.12 1.56
CA GLY A 137 -9.45 7.75 0.30
C GLY A 137 -8.48 7.20 -0.75
N VAL A 138 -7.34 7.86 -0.96
CA VAL A 138 -6.35 7.40 -1.93
C VAL A 138 -5.65 6.12 -1.44
N PHE A 139 -5.32 5.99 -0.15
CA PHE A 139 -4.77 4.73 0.39
C PHE A 139 -5.78 3.57 0.34
N ALA A 140 -7.09 3.84 0.51
CA ALA A 140 -8.12 2.82 0.30
C ALA A 140 -8.20 2.41 -1.19
N ALA A 141 -8.09 3.36 -2.13
CA ALA A 141 -8.00 3.05 -3.56
C ALA A 141 -6.77 2.19 -3.88
N GLU A 142 -5.63 2.46 -3.25
CA GLU A 142 -4.43 1.61 -3.36
C GLU A 142 -4.66 0.21 -2.78
N GLY A 143 -5.23 0.11 -1.58
CA GLY A 143 -5.57 -1.17 -0.95
C GLY A 143 -6.50 -2.01 -1.84
N TYR A 144 -7.51 -1.35 -2.45
CA TYR A 144 -8.38 -1.97 -3.45
C TYR A 144 -7.59 -2.51 -4.65
N ALA A 145 -6.72 -1.67 -5.22
CA ALA A 145 -5.91 -2.06 -6.38
C ALA A 145 -4.93 -3.20 -6.06
N ARG A 146 -4.28 -3.15 -4.92
CA ARG A 146 -3.34 -4.20 -4.49
C ARG A 146 -4.05 -5.54 -4.25
N ALA A 147 -5.24 -5.53 -3.65
CA ALA A 147 -6.00 -6.75 -3.35
C ALA A 147 -6.73 -7.33 -4.58
N SER A 148 -7.30 -6.48 -5.44
CA SER A 148 -8.06 -6.92 -6.62
C SER A 148 -7.20 -7.15 -7.86
N GLY A 149 -6.13 -6.35 -8.04
CA GLY A 149 -5.39 -6.25 -9.29
C GLY A 149 -5.99 -5.30 -10.33
N LEU A 150 -7.11 -4.65 -9.99
CA LEU A 150 -7.78 -3.65 -10.83
C LEU A 150 -7.36 -2.23 -10.40
N PRO A 151 -7.48 -1.21 -11.25
CA PRO A 151 -7.22 0.16 -10.84
C PRO A 151 -8.15 0.61 -9.72
N GLY A 152 -7.58 1.18 -8.65
CA GLY A 152 -8.36 1.87 -7.63
C GLY A 152 -8.72 3.28 -8.10
N VAL A 153 -9.90 3.76 -7.71
CA VAL A 153 -10.39 5.09 -8.10
C VAL A 153 -10.67 5.93 -6.87
N CYS A 154 -10.04 7.10 -6.76
CA CYS A 154 -10.35 8.09 -5.72
C CYS A 154 -10.77 9.41 -6.32
N ILE A 155 -11.67 10.15 -5.64
CA ILE A 155 -12.18 11.43 -6.12
C ILE A 155 -12.11 12.45 -4.99
N ALA A 156 -11.55 13.63 -5.28
CA ALA A 156 -11.43 14.73 -4.34
C ALA A 156 -11.87 16.06 -4.96
N THR A 157 -12.11 17.04 -4.12
CA THR A 157 -12.35 18.42 -4.58
C THR A 157 -11.04 19.13 -4.89
N SER A 158 -11.12 20.39 -5.37
CA SER A 158 -9.97 21.25 -5.60
C SER A 158 -9.25 21.67 -4.30
N GLY A 159 -8.14 22.35 -4.43
CA GLY A 159 -7.40 22.91 -3.30
C GLY A 159 -6.95 21.86 -2.30
N PRO A 160 -7.35 21.97 -1.01
CA PRO A 160 -6.90 21.07 0.03
C PRO A 160 -7.31 19.60 -0.21
N GLY A 161 -8.48 19.36 -0.86
CA GLY A 161 -8.88 18.00 -1.19
C GLY A 161 -7.92 17.34 -2.18
N ALA A 162 -7.54 18.04 -3.23
CA ALA A 162 -6.58 17.57 -4.22
C ALA A 162 -5.18 17.40 -3.62
N THR A 163 -4.71 18.34 -2.80
CA THR A 163 -3.37 18.25 -2.19
C THR A 163 -3.26 17.15 -1.15
N ASN A 164 -4.36 16.74 -0.50
CA ASN A 164 -4.38 15.61 0.41
C ASN A 164 -4.16 14.25 -0.30
N LEU A 165 -4.27 14.16 -1.62
CA LEU A 165 -3.97 12.95 -2.40
C LEU A 165 -2.46 12.73 -2.63
N VAL A 166 -1.63 13.75 -2.43
CA VAL A 166 -0.21 13.75 -2.83
C VAL A 166 0.57 12.57 -2.24
N SER A 167 0.40 12.29 -0.95
CA SER A 167 1.11 11.15 -0.30
C SER A 167 0.74 9.80 -0.92
N GLY A 168 -0.55 9.57 -1.18
CA GLY A 168 -0.99 8.32 -1.78
C GLY A 168 -0.56 8.19 -3.25
N LEU A 169 -0.63 9.28 -4.03
CA LEU A 169 -0.12 9.24 -5.41
C LEU A 169 1.38 8.95 -5.46
N ALA A 170 2.17 9.53 -4.55
CA ALA A 170 3.60 9.24 -4.46
C ALA A 170 3.86 7.77 -4.06
N ASP A 171 3.08 7.23 -3.13
CA ASP A 171 3.18 5.81 -2.73
C ASP A 171 2.82 4.89 -3.88
N ALA A 172 1.69 5.14 -4.54
CA ALA A 172 1.24 4.36 -5.69
C ALA A 172 2.28 4.34 -6.83
N LEU A 173 2.96 5.47 -7.09
CA LEU A 173 4.02 5.53 -8.10
C LEU A 173 5.22 4.67 -7.70
N LEU A 174 5.71 4.81 -6.47
CA LEU A 174 6.91 4.10 -6.00
C LEU A 174 6.69 2.58 -5.91
N ASP A 175 5.47 2.16 -5.58
CA ASP A 175 5.11 0.74 -5.47
C ASP A 175 4.44 0.18 -6.73
N SER A 176 4.34 0.98 -7.79
CA SER A 176 3.77 0.54 -9.08
C SER A 176 2.31 0.06 -8.97
N VAL A 177 1.48 0.83 -8.24
CA VAL A 177 0.06 0.53 -8.01
C VAL A 177 -0.81 1.32 -8.99
N PRO A 178 -1.71 0.68 -9.75
CA PRO A 178 -2.60 1.39 -10.67
C PRO A 178 -3.69 2.13 -9.89
N VAL A 179 -3.66 3.46 -9.92
CA VAL A 179 -4.67 4.35 -9.32
C VAL A 179 -5.10 5.40 -10.33
N VAL A 180 -6.39 5.65 -10.43
CA VAL A 180 -6.94 6.78 -11.16
C VAL A 180 -7.52 7.77 -10.16
N ALA A 181 -6.86 8.90 -9.99
CA ALA A 181 -7.30 9.98 -9.12
C ALA A 181 -8.04 11.04 -9.96
N ILE A 182 -9.21 11.45 -9.48
CA ILE A 182 -10.02 12.47 -10.15
C ILE A 182 -10.17 13.64 -9.19
N THR A 183 -9.80 14.84 -9.65
CA THR A 183 -9.95 16.08 -8.87
C THR A 183 -10.90 17.03 -9.55
N GLY A 184 -11.72 17.71 -8.77
CA GLY A 184 -12.43 18.89 -9.24
C GLY A 184 -11.48 20.08 -9.29
N GLN A 185 -11.71 21.01 -10.22
CA GLN A 185 -10.95 22.25 -10.34
C GLN A 185 -11.92 23.46 -10.37
N VAL A 186 -11.43 24.64 -10.06
CA VAL A 186 -12.16 25.89 -10.27
C VAL A 186 -12.57 26.02 -11.74
N PRO A 187 -13.65 26.78 -12.08
CA PRO A 187 -14.03 27.00 -13.47
C PRO A 187 -12.85 27.52 -14.32
N ARG A 188 -12.73 27.09 -15.58
CA ARG A 188 -11.60 27.44 -16.48
C ARG A 188 -11.24 28.91 -16.49
N ARG A 189 -12.26 29.82 -16.46
CA ARG A 189 -12.05 31.28 -16.42
C ARG A 189 -11.38 31.79 -15.14
N MET A 190 -11.34 30.96 -14.08
CA MET A 190 -10.80 31.34 -12.78
C MET A 190 -9.40 30.74 -12.54
N ILE A 191 -8.94 29.84 -13.42
CA ILE A 191 -7.60 29.24 -13.32
C ILE A 191 -6.55 30.34 -13.53
N GLY A 192 -5.60 30.45 -12.59
CA GLY A 192 -4.54 31.45 -12.59
C GLY A 192 -4.96 32.81 -12.02
N THR A 193 -6.07 32.87 -11.27
CA THR A 193 -6.58 34.13 -10.67
C THR A 193 -6.54 34.14 -9.14
N ASP A 194 -5.88 33.17 -8.51
CA ASP A 194 -5.89 32.96 -7.05
C ASP A 194 -7.30 32.74 -6.49
N ALA A 195 -8.16 32.08 -7.25
CA ALA A 195 -9.52 31.77 -6.83
C ALA A 195 -9.56 30.88 -5.58
N PHE A 196 -10.63 31.01 -4.78
CA PHE A 196 -10.79 30.19 -3.57
C PHE A 196 -10.68 28.70 -3.88
N GLN A 197 -9.78 28.01 -3.18
CA GLN A 197 -9.44 26.60 -3.37
C GLN A 197 -8.89 26.25 -4.76
N GLU A 198 -8.32 27.19 -5.48
CA GLU A 198 -7.51 26.92 -6.65
C GLU A 198 -6.18 26.28 -6.21
N THR A 199 -5.76 25.24 -6.90
CA THR A 199 -4.42 24.64 -6.77
C THR A 199 -4.00 24.08 -8.12
N PRO A 200 -2.76 24.34 -8.59
CA PRO A 200 -2.26 23.78 -9.84
C PRO A 200 -1.88 22.30 -9.63
N ILE A 201 -2.88 21.45 -9.36
CA ILE A 201 -2.66 20.06 -8.92
C ILE A 201 -1.93 19.21 -9.96
N VAL A 202 -2.12 19.51 -11.24
CA VAL A 202 -1.38 18.87 -12.33
C VAL A 202 0.12 19.12 -12.17
N GLU A 203 0.53 20.36 -11.85
CA GLU A 203 1.94 20.67 -11.63
C GLU A 203 2.48 20.04 -10.34
N VAL A 204 1.70 20.08 -9.26
CA VAL A 204 2.06 19.49 -7.96
C VAL A 204 2.30 17.99 -8.09
N THR A 205 1.50 17.29 -8.88
CA THR A 205 1.54 15.83 -8.99
C THR A 205 2.35 15.31 -10.19
N ARG A 206 2.88 16.19 -11.03
CA ARG A 206 3.61 15.83 -12.26
C ARG A 206 4.74 14.82 -12.02
N SER A 207 5.50 14.96 -10.94
CA SER A 207 6.64 14.10 -10.62
C SER A 207 6.27 12.81 -9.87
N ILE A 208 5.03 12.70 -9.40
CA ILE A 208 4.55 11.58 -8.57
C ILE A 208 3.40 10.80 -9.22
N THR A 209 3.20 10.99 -10.52
CA THR A 209 2.21 10.27 -11.33
C THR A 209 2.81 9.85 -12.66
N LYS A 210 2.23 8.86 -13.30
CA LYS A 210 2.61 8.46 -14.66
C LYS A 210 2.18 9.52 -15.68
N HIS A 211 1.01 10.10 -15.47
CA HIS A 211 0.45 11.13 -16.33
C HIS A 211 -0.63 11.93 -15.61
N ASN A 212 -0.85 13.15 -16.09
CA ASN A 212 -1.88 14.06 -15.58
C ASN A 212 -2.66 14.65 -16.75
N TYR A 213 -3.96 14.82 -16.56
CA TYR A 213 -4.84 15.50 -17.50
C TYR A 213 -5.49 16.71 -16.81
N LEU A 214 -5.49 17.87 -17.47
CA LEU A 214 -6.42 18.96 -17.20
C LEU A 214 -7.46 18.95 -18.33
N VAL A 215 -8.71 18.65 -18.00
CA VAL A 215 -9.79 18.53 -18.98
C VAL A 215 -10.31 19.90 -19.34
N LEU A 216 -10.01 20.37 -20.55
CA LEU A 216 -10.42 21.69 -21.04
C LEU A 216 -11.62 21.64 -21.99
N ASP A 217 -11.97 20.46 -22.48
CA ASP A 217 -13.11 20.22 -23.35
C ASP A 217 -13.94 19.05 -22.81
N VAL A 218 -15.26 19.23 -22.73
CA VAL A 218 -16.19 18.20 -22.26
C VAL A 218 -16.25 17.00 -23.19
N GLU A 219 -16.02 17.19 -24.50
CA GLU A 219 -16.00 16.12 -25.50
C GLU A 219 -14.82 15.15 -25.31
N ASP A 220 -13.75 15.60 -24.65
CA ASP A 220 -12.56 14.79 -24.40
C ASP A 220 -12.70 13.82 -23.20
N ILE A 221 -13.73 13.94 -22.37
CA ILE A 221 -13.89 13.11 -21.17
C ILE A 221 -13.86 11.61 -21.47
N PRO A 222 -14.62 11.08 -22.45
CA PRO A 222 -14.60 9.64 -22.76
C PRO A 222 -13.21 9.11 -23.10
N ARG A 223 -12.48 9.85 -23.96
CA ARG A 223 -11.13 9.51 -24.39
C ARG A 223 -10.13 9.59 -23.23
N ILE A 224 -10.16 10.69 -22.47
CA ILE A 224 -9.21 10.90 -21.35
C ILE A 224 -9.38 9.82 -20.27
N VAL A 225 -10.61 9.43 -19.93
CA VAL A 225 -10.84 8.34 -18.97
C VAL A 225 -10.27 7.02 -19.52
N SER A 226 -10.53 6.69 -20.78
CA SER A 226 -9.97 5.49 -21.40
C SER A 226 -8.44 5.49 -21.40
N GLU A 227 -7.82 6.61 -21.74
CA GLU A 227 -6.37 6.80 -21.71
C GLU A 227 -5.80 6.65 -20.28
N ALA A 228 -6.46 7.24 -19.29
CA ALA A 228 -6.02 7.18 -17.89
C ALA A 228 -6.00 5.74 -17.36
N PHE A 229 -7.04 4.96 -17.62
CA PHE A 229 -7.10 3.55 -17.24
C PHE A 229 -6.09 2.70 -18.02
N TYR A 230 -5.89 2.98 -19.30
CA TYR A 230 -4.87 2.30 -20.10
C TYR A 230 -3.46 2.59 -19.56
N LEU A 231 -3.14 3.85 -19.29
CA LEU A 231 -1.84 4.26 -18.74
C LEU A 231 -1.60 3.68 -17.35
N ALA A 232 -2.62 3.70 -16.48
CA ALA A 232 -2.49 3.18 -15.13
C ALA A 232 -2.10 1.70 -15.09
N LYS A 233 -2.62 0.90 -16.04
CA LYS A 233 -2.42 -0.57 -16.08
C LYS A 233 -1.25 -1.04 -16.94
N SER A 234 -0.94 -0.33 -18.04
CA SER A 234 0.01 -0.81 -19.05
C SER A 234 1.45 -0.46 -18.71
N GLY A 235 2.40 -1.26 -19.22
CA GLY A 235 3.80 -1.15 -18.83
C GLY A 235 3.96 -1.32 -17.32
N ARG A 236 4.86 -0.55 -16.70
CA ARG A 236 4.91 -0.48 -15.23
C ARG A 236 3.65 0.23 -14.72
N PRO A 237 2.79 -0.42 -13.91
CA PRO A 237 1.60 0.22 -13.38
C PRO A 237 1.91 1.47 -12.53
N GLY A 238 0.92 2.34 -12.35
CA GLY A 238 1.10 3.52 -11.52
C GLY A 238 -0.07 4.50 -11.62
N PRO A 239 -0.06 5.58 -10.82
CA PRO A 239 -1.16 6.52 -10.71
C PRO A 239 -1.26 7.46 -11.92
N VAL A 240 -2.50 7.82 -12.27
CA VAL A 240 -2.85 8.87 -13.23
C VAL A 240 -3.86 9.80 -12.59
N LEU A 241 -3.70 11.12 -12.81
CA LEU A 241 -4.60 12.13 -12.29
C LEU A 241 -5.40 12.78 -13.42
N ILE A 242 -6.70 12.98 -13.20
CA ILE A 242 -7.61 13.71 -14.09
C ILE A 242 -8.20 14.89 -13.32
N ASP A 243 -7.83 16.11 -13.68
CA ASP A 243 -8.31 17.35 -13.07
C ASP A 243 -9.41 17.97 -13.95
N ILE A 244 -10.62 18.17 -13.40
CA ILE A 244 -11.80 18.54 -14.19
C ILE A 244 -12.42 19.84 -13.67
N PRO A 245 -12.31 20.95 -14.44
CA PRO A 245 -12.94 22.22 -14.08
C PRO A 245 -14.45 22.12 -13.91
N LYS A 246 -14.99 22.86 -12.93
CA LYS A 246 -16.41 22.81 -12.56
C LYS A 246 -17.35 23.15 -13.72
N ASP A 247 -16.99 24.10 -14.58
CA ASP A 247 -17.78 24.44 -15.76
C ASP A 247 -17.80 23.34 -16.81
N ILE A 248 -16.74 22.55 -16.96
CA ILE A 248 -16.70 21.34 -17.79
C ILE A 248 -17.66 20.28 -17.24
N GLN A 249 -17.66 20.08 -15.90
CA GLN A 249 -18.58 19.13 -15.25
C GLN A 249 -20.06 19.48 -15.51
N GLN A 250 -20.38 20.77 -15.69
CA GLN A 250 -21.73 21.31 -15.87
C GLN A 250 -22.16 21.37 -17.35
N GLN A 251 -21.22 21.43 -18.27
CA GLN A 251 -21.49 21.59 -19.69
C GLN A 251 -22.21 20.35 -20.24
N LEU A 252 -23.22 20.58 -21.11
CA LEU A 252 -23.96 19.51 -21.77
C LEU A 252 -23.24 19.05 -23.04
N VAL A 253 -23.21 17.75 -23.28
CA VAL A 253 -22.62 17.13 -24.45
C VAL A 253 -23.31 15.79 -24.77
N VAL A 254 -23.37 15.42 -26.02
CA VAL A 254 -23.61 14.04 -26.46
C VAL A 254 -22.25 13.38 -26.60
N PRO A 255 -21.89 12.42 -25.74
CA PRO A 255 -20.53 11.84 -25.75
C PRO A 255 -20.29 10.94 -26.94
N ASP A 256 -19.12 11.04 -27.54
CA ASP A 256 -18.62 10.10 -28.53
C ASP A 256 -17.74 9.03 -27.86
N TRP A 257 -18.27 7.81 -27.73
CA TRP A 257 -17.57 6.67 -27.13
C TRP A 257 -16.64 5.94 -28.10
N SER A 258 -16.66 6.32 -29.38
CA SER A 258 -15.83 5.70 -30.42
C SER A 258 -14.44 6.34 -30.57
N GLN A 259 -14.18 7.43 -29.83
CA GLN A 259 -12.91 8.14 -29.90
C GLN A 259 -11.73 7.23 -29.56
N PRO A 260 -10.73 7.09 -30.45
CA PRO A 260 -9.55 6.29 -30.17
C PRO A 260 -8.64 7.00 -29.16
N ILE A 261 -7.89 6.20 -28.38
CA ILE A 261 -6.84 6.72 -27.51
C ILE A 261 -5.73 7.39 -28.34
N ARG A 262 -5.22 8.53 -27.87
CA ARG A 262 -4.18 9.33 -28.55
C ARG A 262 -2.80 9.13 -27.92
N LEU A 263 -2.42 7.87 -27.68
CA LEU A 263 -1.19 7.48 -26.96
C LEU A 263 -0.16 6.75 -27.85
N ALA A 264 -0.16 7.02 -29.17
CA ALA A 264 0.70 6.30 -30.13
C ALA A 264 2.19 6.29 -29.72
N GLY A 265 2.72 7.43 -29.23
CA GLY A 265 4.10 7.52 -28.77
C GLY A 265 4.40 6.71 -27.49
N TYR A 266 3.40 6.49 -26.64
CA TYR A 266 3.53 5.62 -25.48
C TYR A 266 3.39 4.14 -25.86
N THR A 267 2.36 3.78 -26.60
CA THR A 267 2.09 2.39 -27.00
C THR A 267 3.22 1.78 -27.83
N SER A 268 3.87 2.59 -28.68
CA SER A 268 5.02 2.13 -29.47
C SER A 268 6.28 1.80 -28.64
N ARG A 269 6.35 2.32 -27.40
CA ARG A 269 7.48 2.08 -26.47
C ARG A 269 7.20 0.97 -25.48
N LEU A 270 5.99 0.44 -25.42
CA LEU A 270 5.71 -0.68 -24.52
C LEU A 270 6.59 -1.89 -24.88
N PRO A 271 7.06 -2.65 -23.89
CA PRO A 271 7.89 -3.82 -24.11
C PRO A 271 7.21 -4.82 -25.02
N LYS A 272 8.01 -5.41 -25.92
CA LYS A 272 7.57 -6.48 -26.80
C LYS A 272 7.82 -7.85 -26.15
N ALA A 273 7.24 -8.90 -26.70
CA ALA A 273 7.56 -10.26 -26.29
C ALA A 273 9.08 -10.51 -26.40
N PRO A 274 9.69 -11.21 -25.43
CA PRO A 274 11.11 -11.49 -25.44
C PRO A 274 11.47 -12.41 -26.62
N SER A 275 12.68 -12.25 -27.19
CA SER A 275 13.14 -13.15 -28.26
C SER A 275 13.56 -14.51 -27.68
N GLU A 276 13.27 -15.58 -28.41
CA GLU A 276 13.65 -16.96 -28.04
C GLU A 276 15.17 -17.07 -27.77
N ALA A 277 16.01 -16.43 -28.59
CA ALA A 277 17.45 -16.43 -28.40
C ALA A 277 17.90 -15.86 -27.04
N HIS A 278 17.25 -14.81 -26.55
CA HIS A 278 17.55 -14.28 -25.21
C HIS A 278 17.08 -15.24 -24.11
N LEU A 279 15.91 -15.87 -24.27
CA LEU A 279 15.42 -16.85 -23.31
C LEU A 279 16.30 -18.10 -23.26
N GLU A 280 16.76 -18.60 -24.43
CA GLU A 280 17.73 -19.68 -24.50
C GLU A 280 19.08 -19.33 -23.85
N GLN A 281 19.53 -18.08 -23.98
CA GLN A 281 20.73 -17.60 -23.30
C GLN A 281 20.58 -17.68 -21.77
N ILE A 282 19.42 -17.31 -21.23
CA ILE A 282 19.14 -17.41 -19.78
C ILE A 282 19.13 -18.88 -19.35
N VAL A 283 18.40 -19.75 -20.06
CA VAL A 283 18.34 -21.19 -19.76
C VAL A 283 19.74 -21.83 -19.80
N ARG A 284 20.59 -21.41 -20.72
CA ARG A 284 21.99 -21.85 -20.76
C ARG A 284 22.75 -21.38 -19.52
N LEU A 285 22.63 -20.12 -19.09
CA LEU A 285 23.26 -19.64 -17.86
C LEU A 285 22.81 -20.43 -16.64
N VAL A 286 21.53 -20.78 -16.56
CA VAL A 286 20.99 -21.65 -15.52
C VAL A 286 21.69 -23.02 -15.53
N SER A 287 21.89 -23.62 -16.72
CA SER A 287 22.53 -24.94 -16.84
C SER A 287 24.05 -24.92 -16.53
N GLU A 288 24.70 -23.76 -16.65
CA GLU A 288 26.11 -23.55 -16.34
C GLU A 288 26.35 -23.20 -14.86
N SER A 289 25.32 -22.78 -14.14
CA SER A 289 25.40 -22.33 -12.75
C SER A 289 25.49 -23.49 -11.76
N ARG A 290 26.11 -23.24 -10.61
CA ARG A 290 26.16 -24.17 -9.46
C ARG A 290 25.40 -23.64 -8.24
N LYS A 291 25.29 -22.32 -8.12
CA LYS A 291 24.65 -21.63 -6.98
C LYS A 291 23.67 -20.56 -7.46
N PRO A 292 22.67 -20.92 -8.29
CA PRO A 292 21.70 -19.94 -8.76
C PRO A 292 20.74 -19.54 -7.65
N VAL A 293 20.26 -18.28 -7.73
CA VAL A 293 19.21 -17.74 -6.86
C VAL A 293 18.21 -16.94 -7.68
N LEU A 294 16.93 -17.15 -7.43
CA LEU A 294 15.85 -16.28 -7.90
C LEU A 294 15.68 -15.13 -6.92
N TYR A 295 15.75 -13.91 -7.45
CA TYR A 295 15.49 -12.66 -6.73
C TYR A 295 14.18 -12.06 -7.26
N VAL A 296 13.10 -12.22 -6.48
CA VAL A 296 11.71 -12.03 -6.89
C VAL A 296 11.14 -10.76 -6.28
N GLY A 297 10.65 -9.86 -7.13
CA GLY A 297 10.04 -8.59 -6.73
C GLY A 297 8.56 -8.49 -6.99
N GLY A 298 8.00 -7.29 -6.78
CA GLY A 298 6.58 -6.97 -7.02
C GLY A 298 6.14 -7.21 -8.46
N GLY A 299 7.04 -7.12 -9.45
CA GLY A 299 6.74 -7.43 -10.85
C GLY A 299 6.33 -8.88 -11.10
N CYS A 300 6.58 -9.80 -10.14
CA CYS A 300 6.18 -11.21 -10.24
C CYS A 300 4.75 -11.50 -9.77
N LEU A 301 4.06 -10.54 -9.16
CA LEU A 301 2.73 -10.80 -8.55
C LEU A 301 1.67 -11.26 -9.56
N ASN A 302 1.80 -10.86 -10.83
CA ASN A 302 0.87 -11.24 -11.90
C ASN A 302 1.31 -12.49 -12.68
N SER A 303 2.47 -13.08 -12.34
CA SER A 303 3.06 -14.24 -13.00
C SER A 303 3.47 -15.32 -12.00
N SER A 304 2.74 -15.42 -10.90
CA SER A 304 3.03 -16.34 -9.79
C SER A 304 2.94 -17.82 -10.21
N GLU A 305 2.01 -18.17 -11.10
CA GLU A 305 1.85 -19.54 -11.60
C GLU A 305 3.02 -19.93 -12.50
N GLU A 306 3.40 -19.09 -13.44
CA GLU A 306 4.54 -19.30 -14.33
C GLU A 306 5.86 -19.32 -13.56
N LEU A 307 5.96 -18.51 -12.51
CA LEU A 307 7.11 -18.52 -11.60
C LEU A 307 7.20 -19.85 -10.83
N ARG A 308 6.10 -20.38 -10.30
CA ARG A 308 6.06 -21.69 -9.63
C ARG A 308 6.44 -22.82 -10.58
N GLN A 309 5.95 -22.78 -11.81
CA GLN A 309 6.33 -23.75 -12.84
C GLN A 309 7.84 -23.67 -13.12
N PHE A 310 8.40 -22.47 -13.28
CA PHE A 310 9.83 -22.25 -13.49
C PHE A 310 10.67 -22.81 -12.33
N VAL A 311 10.25 -22.55 -11.09
CA VAL A 311 10.90 -23.09 -9.87
C VAL A 311 10.80 -24.63 -9.83
N GLY A 312 9.64 -25.18 -10.14
CA GLY A 312 9.42 -26.63 -10.21
C GLY A 312 10.28 -27.33 -11.27
N LEU A 313 10.51 -26.68 -12.41
CA LEU A 313 11.37 -27.21 -13.49
C LEU A 313 12.87 -27.10 -13.18
N THR A 314 13.27 -26.07 -12.43
CA THR A 314 14.69 -25.76 -12.20
C THR A 314 15.18 -26.18 -10.81
N GLY A 315 14.34 -26.16 -9.79
CA GLY A 315 14.71 -26.38 -8.39
C GLY A 315 15.57 -25.24 -7.80
N ILE A 316 15.51 -24.03 -8.36
CA ILE A 316 16.29 -22.87 -7.91
C ILE A 316 15.64 -22.26 -6.67
N PRO A 317 16.41 -21.97 -5.59
CA PRO A 317 15.91 -21.30 -4.39
C PRO A 317 15.43 -19.86 -4.68
N VAL A 318 14.39 -19.43 -3.96
CA VAL A 318 13.69 -18.15 -4.17
C VAL A 318 13.88 -17.23 -2.97
N ALA A 319 14.45 -16.04 -3.19
CA ALA A 319 14.52 -14.94 -2.24
C ALA A 319 13.58 -13.81 -2.70
N SER A 320 12.64 -13.40 -1.84
CA SER A 320 11.62 -12.39 -2.19
C SER A 320 11.97 -11.03 -1.60
N THR A 321 11.70 -9.96 -2.36
CA THR A 321 11.70 -8.60 -1.80
C THR A 321 10.48 -8.40 -0.90
N LEU A 322 10.45 -7.31 -0.12
CA LEU A 322 9.27 -6.90 0.63
C LEU A 322 8.02 -6.86 -0.28
N MET A 323 8.11 -6.27 -1.47
CA MET A 323 7.00 -6.17 -2.43
C MET A 323 6.74 -7.46 -3.22
N GLY A 324 7.67 -8.41 -3.20
CA GLY A 324 7.53 -9.72 -3.83
C GLY A 324 6.91 -10.79 -2.94
N LEU A 325 6.62 -10.49 -1.67
CA LEU A 325 6.03 -11.45 -0.74
C LEU A 325 4.67 -11.94 -1.28
N GLY A 326 4.49 -13.27 -1.26
CA GLY A 326 3.32 -13.95 -1.81
C GLY A 326 3.40 -14.27 -3.31
N ALA A 327 4.32 -13.70 -4.09
CA ALA A 327 4.54 -14.13 -5.48
C ALA A 327 4.98 -15.60 -5.56
N TYR A 328 5.77 -16.03 -4.56
CA TYR A 328 6.11 -17.43 -4.31
C TYR A 328 5.74 -17.79 -2.86
N PRO A 329 5.17 -18.98 -2.57
CA PRO A 329 4.74 -19.33 -1.21
C PRO A 329 5.91 -19.36 -0.23
N LEU A 330 5.78 -18.63 0.90
CA LEU A 330 6.85 -18.59 1.91
C LEU A 330 7.00 -19.89 2.69
N SER A 331 5.98 -20.76 2.66
CA SER A 331 6.00 -22.09 3.28
C SER A 331 6.70 -23.16 2.42
N ASP A 332 7.01 -22.84 1.17
CA ASP A 332 7.69 -23.77 0.28
C ASP A 332 9.15 -24.01 0.71
N GLU A 333 9.65 -25.22 0.47
CA GLU A 333 11.00 -25.67 0.87
C GLU A 333 12.10 -24.84 0.19
N LEU A 334 11.87 -24.43 -1.08
CA LEU A 334 12.78 -23.61 -1.86
C LEU A 334 12.69 -22.11 -1.52
N SER A 335 11.70 -21.69 -0.73
CA SER A 335 11.62 -20.31 -0.28
C SER A 335 12.69 -19.99 0.75
N LEU A 336 13.48 -18.94 0.48
CA LEU A 336 14.43 -18.35 1.42
C LEU A 336 13.80 -17.21 2.23
N GLN A 337 12.51 -16.92 1.99
CA GLN A 337 11.75 -15.83 2.58
C GLN A 337 12.27 -14.45 2.11
N MET A 338 12.12 -13.41 2.92
CA MET A 338 12.51 -12.05 2.56
C MET A 338 14.03 -11.86 2.61
N LEU A 339 14.59 -11.13 1.63
CA LEU A 339 15.99 -10.68 1.63
C LEU A 339 16.08 -9.17 1.92
N GLY A 340 17.30 -8.67 2.03
CA GLY A 340 17.59 -7.25 2.24
C GLY A 340 17.82 -6.90 3.72
N MET A 341 17.66 -5.61 4.06
CA MET A 341 18.00 -5.04 5.37
C MET A 341 17.45 -5.86 6.55
N HIS A 342 16.18 -6.22 6.51
CA HIS A 342 15.51 -7.03 7.53
C HIS A 342 15.15 -8.44 7.02
N GLY A 343 15.84 -8.89 5.97
CA GLY A 343 15.68 -10.23 5.42
C GLY A 343 16.34 -11.30 6.27
N THR A 344 16.01 -12.57 5.99
CA THR A 344 16.63 -13.71 6.67
C THR A 344 18.12 -13.80 6.38
N VAL A 345 18.89 -14.35 7.32
CA VAL A 345 20.32 -14.63 7.09
C VAL A 345 20.49 -15.54 5.87
N GLY A 346 19.65 -16.57 5.74
CA GLY A 346 19.70 -17.52 4.62
C GLY A 346 19.48 -16.86 3.25
N ALA A 347 18.53 -15.95 3.11
CA ALA A 347 18.28 -15.24 1.86
C ALA A 347 19.44 -14.31 1.47
N ASN A 348 19.96 -13.53 2.42
CA ASN A 348 21.08 -12.64 2.19
C ASN A 348 22.37 -13.42 1.91
N TYR A 349 22.59 -14.54 2.63
CA TYR A 349 23.70 -15.48 2.36
C TYR A 349 23.63 -16.05 0.94
N ALA A 350 22.45 -16.48 0.53
CA ALA A 350 22.23 -17.02 -0.81
C ALA A 350 22.64 -16.04 -1.90
N VAL A 351 22.23 -14.77 -1.78
CA VAL A 351 22.61 -13.72 -2.74
C VAL A 351 24.11 -13.43 -2.70
N ASP A 352 24.74 -13.39 -1.52
CA ASP A 352 26.19 -13.14 -1.38
C ASP A 352 27.04 -14.26 -1.98
N LYS A 353 26.57 -15.52 -1.90
CA LYS A 353 27.31 -16.71 -2.38
C LYS A 353 26.92 -17.16 -3.78
N SER A 354 25.88 -16.56 -4.37
CA SER A 354 25.39 -16.94 -5.70
C SER A 354 26.43 -16.73 -6.80
N ASP A 355 26.44 -17.60 -7.81
CA ASP A 355 27.18 -17.44 -9.07
C ASP A 355 26.26 -16.97 -10.21
N LEU A 356 24.92 -17.08 -10.03
CA LEU A 356 23.89 -16.59 -10.93
C LEU A 356 22.72 -16.01 -10.13
N LEU A 357 22.42 -14.74 -10.37
CA LEU A 357 21.26 -14.06 -9.79
C LEU A 357 20.23 -13.77 -10.90
N LEU A 358 19.06 -14.42 -10.80
CA LEU A 358 17.94 -14.19 -11.69
C LEU A 358 17.00 -13.15 -11.05
N ALA A 359 17.15 -11.91 -11.43
CA ALA A 359 16.43 -10.75 -10.90
C ALA A 359 15.18 -10.48 -11.73
N PHE A 360 13.99 -10.81 -11.17
CA PHE A 360 12.71 -10.77 -11.85
C PHE A 360 11.80 -9.72 -11.23
N GLY A 361 11.47 -8.66 -12.00
CA GLY A 361 10.58 -7.59 -11.60
C GLY A 361 11.03 -6.86 -10.34
N VAL A 362 12.31 -6.49 -10.27
CA VAL A 362 12.99 -5.86 -9.12
C VAL A 362 13.74 -4.60 -9.54
N ARG A 363 13.90 -3.64 -8.65
CA ARG A 363 14.55 -2.36 -8.91
C ARG A 363 15.90 -2.15 -8.22
N PHE A 364 16.44 -3.17 -7.55
CA PHE A 364 17.71 -3.11 -6.83
C PHE A 364 17.81 -1.89 -5.90
N ASP A 365 16.78 -1.64 -5.10
CA ASP A 365 16.74 -0.53 -4.16
C ASP A 365 17.68 -0.74 -2.96
N ASP A 366 17.99 0.34 -2.25
CA ASP A 366 18.95 0.37 -1.16
C ASP A 366 18.55 -0.47 0.05
N ARG A 367 17.25 -0.70 0.28
CA ARG A 367 16.75 -1.54 1.37
C ARG A 367 17.03 -3.02 1.11
N VAL A 368 17.20 -3.41 -0.14
CA VAL A 368 17.57 -4.77 -0.53
C VAL A 368 19.07 -4.89 -0.72
N THR A 369 19.70 -3.97 -1.45
CA THR A 369 21.11 -4.11 -1.84
C THR A 369 22.10 -3.75 -0.74
N GLY A 370 21.72 -2.86 0.19
CA GLY A 370 22.67 -2.26 1.11
C GLY A 370 23.85 -1.65 0.32
N LYS A 371 25.07 -2.10 0.61
CA LYS A 371 26.29 -1.69 -0.12
C LYS A 371 26.28 -2.28 -1.54
N LEU A 372 25.95 -1.46 -2.52
CA LEU A 372 25.67 -1.87 -3.90
C LEU A 372 26.81 -2.65 -4.56
N GLU A 373 28.07 -2.27 -4.32
CA GLU A 373 29.24 -2.94 -4.88
C GLU A 373 29.40 -4.37 -4.34
N ALA A 374 29.00 -4.58 -3.07
CA ALA A 374 29.13 -5.88 -2.42
C ALA A 374 27.95 -6.82 -2.73
N PHE A 375 26.78 -6.27 -3.14
CA PHE A 375 25.58 -7.07 -3.42
C PHE A 375 25.79 -7.93 -4.67
N ALA A 376 25.63 -9.26 -4.50
CA ALA A 376 25.77 -10.25 -5.57
C ALA A 376 27.07 -10.08 -6.41
N SER A 377 28.19 -9.70 -5.76
CA SER A 377 29.43 -9.32 -6.45
C SER A 377 30.11 -10.47 -7.21
N ARG A 378 29.70 -11.72 -6.94
CA ARG A 378 30.23 -12.94 -7.57
C ARG A 378 29.33 -13.47 -8.67
N ALA A 379 28.07 -13.01 -8.71
CA ALA A 379 27.07 -13.57 -9.60
C ALA A 379 27.08 -12.94 -10.99
N LYS A 380 26.84 -13.74 -12.01
CA LYS A 380 26.27 -13.22 -13.25
C LYS A 380 24.83 -12.80 -12.95
N ILE A 381 24.41 -11.61 -13.41
CA ILE A 381 23.09 -11.06 -13.15
C ILE A 381 22.26 -11.09 -14.42
N VAL A 382 21.12 -11.73 -14.36
CA VAL A 382 20.05 -11.64 -15.36
C VAL A 382 18.99 -10.73 -14.80
N HIS A 383 18.57 -9.70 -15.53
CA HIS A 383 17.52 -8.78 -15.11
C HIS A 383 16.39 -8.75 -16.14
N ILE A 384 15.19 -9.16 -15.71
CA ILE A 384 13.96 -9.06 -16.50
C ILE A 384 13.03 -8.07 -15.81
N ASP A 385 12.71 -6.99 -16.50
CA ASP A 385 11.78 -5.97 -15.99
C ASP A 385 10.96 -5.38 -17.14
N ILE A 386 9.74 -4.93 -16.81
CA ILE A 386 8.85 -4.28 -17.79
C ILE A 386 9.24 -2.81 -18.02
N ASP A 387 9.97 -2.21 -17.08
CA ASP A 387 10.39 -0.81 -17.13
C ASP A 387 11.84 -0.70 -17.62
N PRO A 388 12.10 -0.18 -18.82
CA PRO A 388 13.45 0.00 -19.32
C PRO A 388 14.31 0.93 -18.44
N ALA A 389 13.68 1.82 -17.65
CA ALA A 389 14.39 2.72 -16.75
C ALA A 389 14.98 2.02 -15.51
N GLU A 390 14.51 0.84 -15.16
CA GLU A 390 15.07 0.04 -14.05
C GLU A 390 16.29 -0.76 -14.47
N ILE A 391 16.40 -1.11 -15.76
CA ILE A 391 17.50 -1.93 -16.28
C ILE A 391 18.82 -1.15 -16.27
N GLY A 392 19.78 -1.66 -15.47
CA GLY A 392 21.11 -1.02 -15.35
C GLY A 392 21.14 0.26 -14.52
N LYS A 393 20.02 0.69 -13.92
CA LYS A 393 19.96 1.91 -13.10
C LYS A 393 20.88 1.84 -11.87
N ASN A 394 20.71 0.83 -11.04
CA ASN A 394 21.49 0.66 -9.81
C ASN A 394 22.55 -0.44 -9.95
N LYS A 395 22.24 -1.55 -10.62
CA LYS A 395 23.17 -2.68 -10.81
C LYS A 395 23.21 -3.08 -12.28
N GLN A 396 24.41 -3.17 -12.85
CA GLN A 396 24.57 -3.57 -14.25
C GLN A 396 24.33 -5.08 -14.41
N PRO A 397 23.36 -5.49 -15.25
CA PRO A 397 23.13 -6.90 -15.54
C PRO A 397 24.12 -7.41 -16.61
N HIS A 398 24.39 -8.72 -16.58
CA HIS A 398 25.11 -9.42 -17.64
C HIS A 398 24.20 -9.76 -18.84
N VAL A 399 22.93 -10.04 -18.53
CA VAL A 399 21.86 -10.23 -19.51
C VAL A 399 20.64 -9.46 -19.03
N SER A 400 20.02 -8.68 -19.89
CA SER A 400 18.81 -7.95 -19.58
C SER A 400 17.74 -8.15 -20.65
N ILE A 401 16.49 -8.23 -20.20
CA ILE A 401 15.31 -8.30 -21.05
C ILE A 401 14.30 -7.27 -20.57
N CYS A 402 13.95 -6.31 -21.41
CA CYS A 402 12.81 -5.43 -21.19
C CYS A 402 11.57 -6.08 -21.78
N ALA A 403 10.79 -6.77 -20.93
CA ALA A 403 9.60 -7.50 -21.35
C ALA A 403 8.64 -7.72 -20.18
N ASP A 404 7.39 -8.09 -20.51
CA ASP A 404 6.47 -8.66 -19.56
C ASP A 404 7.02 -9.98 -19.00
N LEU A 405 7.09 -10.06 -17.67
CA LEU A 405 7.69 -11.22 -17.00
C LEU A 405 6.89 -12.50 -17.21
N LYS A 406 5.57 -12.41 -17.33
CA LYS A 406 4.72 -13.58 -17.62
C LYS A 406 5.13 -14.22 -18.95
N LEU A 407 5.24 -13.41 -20.00
CA LEU A 407 5.67 -13.88 -21.32
C LEU A 407 7.10 -14.44 -21.30
N ALA A 408 8.00 -13.84 -20.52
CA ALA A 408 9.36 -14.33 -20.36
C ALA A 408 9.42 -15.69 -19.65
N LEU A 409 8.64 -15.85 -18.58
CA LEU A 409 8.54 -17.10 -17.84
C LEU A 409 7.88 -18.20 -18.67
N GLU A 410 6.77 -17.91 -19.37
CA GLU A 410 6.11 -18.85 -20.29
C GLU A 410 7.10 -19.39 -21.33
N GLY A 411 7.86 -18.50 -21.98
CA GLY A 411 8.85 -18.90 -22.98
C GLY A 411 10.01 -19.72 -22.38
N MET A 412 10.54 -19.33 -21.21
CA MET A 412 11.59 -20.10 -20.53
C MET A 412 11.08 -21.47 -20.09
N ASN A 413 9.85 -21.57 -19.58
CA ASN A 413 9.25 -22.84 -19.16
C ASN A 413 9.09 -23.78 -20.37
N GLN A 414 8.65 -23.30 -21.52
CA GLN A 414 8.56 -24.08 -22.76
C GLN A 414 9.94 -24.62 -23.19
N ILE A 415 10.99 -23.79 -23.14
CA ILE A 415 12.36 -24.20 -23.48
C ILE A 415 12.88 -25.27 -22.51
N LEU A 416 12.63 -25.11 -21.21
CA LEU A 416 13.03 -26.07 -20.18
C LEU A 416 12.34 -27.41 -20.34
N GLU A 417 11.02 -27.41 -20.59
CA GLU A 417 10.25 -28.62 -20.84
C GLU A 417 10.73 -29.34 -22.12
N GLY A 418 10.93 -28.61 -23.20
CA GLY A 418 11.43 -29.16 -24.48
C GLY A 418 12.85 -29.73 -24.38
N LYS A 419 13.66 -29.24 -23.44
CA LYS A 419 15.03 -29.70 -23.21
C LYS A 419 15.19 -30.60 -21.97
N ARG A 420 14.12 -31.00 -21.29
CA ARG A 420 14.13 -31.72 -20.01
C ARG A 420 15.03 -32.96 -20.00
N ASN A 421 15.07 -33.71 -21.09
CA ASN A 421 15.90 -34.90 -21.22
C ASN A 421 17.37 -34.61 -21.55
N LYS A 422 17.70 -33.36 -21.93
CA LYS A 422 19.05 -32.93 -22.34
C LYS A 422 19.72 -32.08 -21.25
N LEU A 423 18.96 -31.33 -20.47
CA LEU A 423 19.46 -30.50 -19.39
C LEU A 423 19.42 -31.29 -18.08
N LYS A 424 20.59 -31.46 -17.46
CA LYS A 424 20.71 -32.03 -16.12
C LYS A 424 20.92 -30.86 -15.15
N LEU A 425 19.83 -30.34 -14.57
CA LEU A 425 19.89 -29.32 -13.54
C LEU A 425 19.92 -30.01 -12.18
N ASP A 426 21.04 -29.89 -11.47
CA ASP A 426 21.18 -30.42 -10.12
C ASP A 426 21.81 -29.37 -9.20
N PHE A 427 20.99 -28.82 -8.32
CA PHE A 427 21.38 -27.85 -7.30
C PHE A 427 21.24 -28.41 -5.88
N SER A 428 21.23 -29.75 -5.72
CA SER A 428 21.01 -30.41 -4.43
C SER A 428 22.06 -29.99 -3.38
N ALA A 429 23.33 -29.97 -3.74
CA ALA A 429 24.39 -29.51 -2.84
C ALA A 429 24.21 -28.05 -2.38
N TRP A 430 23.77 -27.19 -3.31
CA TRP A 430 23.47 -25.79 -2.98
C TRP A 430 22.25 -25.65 -2.05
N ARG A 431 21.20 -26.38 -2.31
CA ARG A 431 20.00 -26.41 -1.45
C ARG A 431 20.33 -26.92 -0.05
N GLU A 432 21.19 -27.95 0.09
CA GLU A 432 21.58 -28.45 1.41
C GLU A 432 22.42 -27.39 2.16
N GLU A 433 23.38 -26.72 1.51
CA GLU A 433 24.15 -25.61 2.10
C GLU A 433 23.19 -24.49 2.61
N LEU A 434 22.16 -24.15 1.84
CA LEU A 434 21.17 -23.14 2.25
C LEU A 434 20.27 -23.61 3.39
N LYS A 435 19.93 -24.91 3.42
CA LYS A 435 19.17 -25.52 4.51
C LYS A 435 19.97 -25.49 5.82
N GLU A 436 21.26 -25.77 5.78
CA GLU A 436 22.16 -25.61 6.93
C GLU A 436 22.16 -24.17 7.44
N GLN A 437 22.20 -23.18 6.54
CA GLN A 437 22.14 -21.77 6.95
C GLN A 437 20.79 -21.40 7.60
N LYS A 438 19.67 -21.90 7.07
CA LYS A 438 18.34 -21.70 7.67
C LYS A 438 18.26 -22.31 9.08
N LEU A 439 18.83 -23.50 9.28
CA LEU A 439 18.84 -24.17 10.57
C LEU A 439 19.77 -23.49 11.58
N LYS A 440 20.90 -22.96 11.12
CA LYS A 440 21.88 -22.27 11.95
C LYS A 440 21.40 -20.90 12.41
N TYR A 441 20.67 -20.19 11.57
CA TYR A 441 20.22 -18.82 11.80
C TYR A 441 18.71 -18.67 11.54
N PRO A 442 17.85 -19.35 12.33
CA PRO A 442 16.41 -19.19 12.19
C PRO A 442 15.98 -17.77 12.62
N LEU A 443 14.85 -17.32 12.08
CA LEU A 443 14.19 -16.14 12.65
C LEU A 443 13.80 -16.44 14.10
N SER A 444 14.23 -15.59 15.01
CA SER A 444 14.00 -15.74 16.44
C SER A 444 13.65 -14.39 17.07
N PHE A 445 13.13 -14.41 18.28
CA PHE A 445 12.81 -13.22 19.06
C PHE A 445 13.04 -13.47 20.55
N LYS A 446 13.22 -12.39 21.31
CA LYS A 446 13.40 -12.45 22.75
C LYS A 446 12.07 -12.62 23.47
N THR A 447 12.12 -13.19 24.68
CA THR A 447 10.99 -13.25 25.60
C THR A 447 11.21 -12.26 26.73
N PHE A 448 10.14 -11.58 27.15
CA PHE A 448 10.16 -10.54 28.17
C PHE A 448 9.22 -10.91 29.34
N GLY A 449 9.45 -12.06 29.97
CA GLY A 449 8.57 -12.58 31.01
C GLY A 449 7.17 -12.88 30.49
N GLU A 450 6.14 -12.27 31.09
CA GLU A 450 4.74 -12.40 30.68
C GLU A 450 4.37 -11.49 29.48
N ALA A 451 5.23 -10.53 29.13
CA ALA A 451 4.96 -9.61 28.04
C ALA A 451 4.89 -10.32 26.68
N ILE A 452 4.13 -9.75 25.76
CA ILE A 452 3.87 -10.33 24.44
C ILE A 452 4.98 -9.91 23.47
N PRO A 453 5.80 -10.83 22.97
CA PRO A 453 6.69 -10.52 21.85
C PRO A 453 5.84 -10.20 20.61
N PRO A 454 6.08 -9.09 19.88
CA PRO A 454 5.29 -8.73 18.71
C PRO A 454 5.33 -9.80 17.62
N GLN A 455 6.45 -10.48 17.44
CA GLN A 455 6.62 -11.59 16.50
C GLN A 455 5.70 -12.77 16.85
N TYR A 456 5.58 -13.08 18.14
CA TYR A 456 4.68 -14.14 18.61
C TYR A 456 3.22 -13.83 18.31
N ALA A 457 2.81 -12.57 18.44
CA ALA A 457 1.44 -12.17 18.08
C ALA A 457 1.14 -12.44 16.60
N ILE A 458 2.11 -12.17 15.72
CA ILE A 458 1.98 -12.43 14.28
C ILE A 458 1.99 -13.93 13.99
N GLN A 459 2.83 -14.73 14.65
CA GLN A 459 2.83 -16.19 14.51
C GLN A 459 1.48 -16.81 14.92
N VAL A 460 0.91 -16.36 16.03
CA VAL A 460 -0.42 -16.83 16.46
C VAL A 460 -1.49 -16.45 15.45
N LEU A 461 -1.43 -15.24 14.87
CA LEU A 461 -2.33 -14.84 13.80
C LEU A 461 -2.17 -15.71 12.55
N ASP A 462 -0.93 -15.98 12.12
CA ASP A 462 -0.63 -16.87 10.99
C ASP A 462 -1.23 -18.26 11.19
N GLU A 463 -1.02 -18.86 12.37
CA GLU A 463 -1.59 -20.15 12.74
C GLU A 463 -3.13 -20.15 12.70
N LEU A 464 -3.78 -19.15 13.31
CA LEU A 464 -5.23 -19.08 13.43
C LEU A 464 -5.92 -18.77 12.10
N THR A 465 -5.24 -18.11 11.17
CA THR A 465 -5.74 -17.82 9.82
C THR A 465 -5.23 -18.84 8.78
N ASP A 466 -4.45 -19.81 9.21
CA ASP A 466 -3.75 -20.75 8.31
C ASP A 466 -3.04 -20.00 7.16
N GLY A 467 -2.42 -18.85 7.43
CA GLY A 467 -1.74 -18.02 6.42
C GLY A 467 -2.64 -17.54 5.28
N ASN A 468 -3.97 -17.51 5.44
CA ASN A 468 -4.91 -17.20 4.37
C ASN A 468 -5.48 -15.78 4.41
N ALA A 469 -5.26 -15.02 5.50
CA ALA A 469 -5.74 -13.64 5.57
C ALA A 469 -5.00 -12.72 4.59
N ILE A 470 -5.68 -11.66 4.19
CA ILE A 470 -5.06 -10.49 3.55
C ILE A 470 -4.55 -9.61 4.68
N ILE A 471 -3.26 -9.31 4.67
CA ILE A 471 -2.60 -8.48 5.67
C ILE A 471 -2.28 -7.11 5.07
N SER A 472 -2.84 -6.06 5.66
CA SER A 472 -2.34 -4.71 5.46
C SER A 472 -1.48 -4.28 6.63
N THR A 473 -0.55 -3.37 6.43
CA THR A 473 0.25 -2.83 7.52
C THR A 473 0.46 -1.33 7.37
N GLY A 474 0.53 -0.64 8.50
CA GLY A 474 1.23 0.64 8.57
C GLY A 474 2.72 0.47 8.36
N VAL A 475 3.50 1.52 8.66
CA VAL A 475 4.95 1.52 8.46
C VAL A 475 5.68 1.64 9.79
N GLY A 476 6.60 0.71 10.04
CA GLY A 476 7.38 0.62 11.27
C GLY A 476 7.93 -0.77 11.54
N GLN A 477 8.23 -1.07 12.80
CA GLN A 477 8.70 -2.40 13.20
C GLN A 477 7.64 -3.48 12.93
N HIS A 478 6.37 -3.18 13.20
CA HIS A 478 5.24 -4.08 12.95
C HIS A 478 5.17 -4.55 11.50
N GLN A 479 5.45 -3.67 10.55
CA GLN A 479 5.54 -3.98 9.12
C GLN A 479 6.61 -5.05 8.84
N MET A 480 7.81 -4.85 9.38
CA MET A 480 8.91 -5.78 9.16
C MET A 480 8.67 -7.12 9.85
N TRP A 481 8.12 -7.12 11.06
CA TRP A 481 7.74 -8.37 11.74
C TRP A 481 6.63 -9.12 11.00
N ALA A 482 5.63 -8.40 10.45
CA ALA A 482 4.61 -9.03 9.61
C ALA A 482 5.21 -9.65 8.33
N ALA A 483 6.18 -8.97 7.72
CA ALA A 483 6.89 -9.49 6.55
C ALA A 483 7.75 -10.73 6.86
N GLN A 484 8.30 -10.84 8.09
CA GLN A 484 9.17 -11.95 8.51
C GLN A 484 8.39 -13.16 9.02
N PHE A 485 7.31 -12.95 9.80
CA PHE A 485 6.70 -14.01 10.61
C PHE A 485 5.32 -14.47 10.12
N TYR A 486 4.64 -13.74 9.21
CA TYR A 486 3.44 -14.21 8.54
C TYR A 486 3.79 -14.93 7.22
N LYS A 487 3.19 -16.11 6.98
CA LYS A 487 3.54 -16.98 5.85
C LYS A 487 2.61 -16.79 4.66
N TYR A 488 2.89 -15.78 3.84
CA TYR A 488 2.12 -15.49 2.62
C TYR A 488 2.17 -16.66 1.64
N LYS A 489 1.01 -17.16 1.21
CA LYS A 489 0.86 -18.33 0.34
C LYS A 489 0.57 -17.99 -1.12
N ARG A 490 0.02 -16.80 -1.38
CA ARG A 490 -0.43 -16.36 -2.70
C ARG A 490 -0.20 -14.87 -2.92
N PRO A 491 -0.14 -14.40 -4.17
CA PRO A 491 -0.03 -12.97 -4.45
C PRO A 491 -1.24 -12.20 -3.90
N ARG A 492 -1.05 -10.89 -3.66
CA ARG A 492 -2.08 -9.95 -3.20
C ARG A 492 -2.63 -10.23 -1.79
N GLN A 493 -1.91 -11.00 -0.99
CA GLN A 493 -2.17 -11.14 0.45
C GLN A 493 -1.44 -10.11 1.30
N TRP A 494 -0.41 -9.47 0.75
CA TRP A 494 0.47 -8.51 1.43
C TRP A 494 0.28 -7.12 0.85
N LEU A 495 -0.20 -6.19 1.69
CA LEU A 495 -0.48 -4.81 1.34
C LEU A 495 0.29 -3.89 2.28
N THR A 496 1.26 -3.16 1.75
CA THR A 496 2.10 -2.29 2.55
C THR A 496 2.68 -1.17 1.69
N SER A 497 3.00 -0.03 2.29
CA SER A 497 3.78 1.03 1.66
C SER A 497 5.26 0.65 1.74
N GLY A 498 5.83 0.13 0.65
CA GLY A 498 7.20 -0.36 0.62
C GLY A 498 8.21 0.64 0.09
N GLY A 499 7.86 1.39 -0.94
CA GLY A 499 8.75 2.34 -1.60
C GLY A 499 8.81 3.70 -0.93
N LEU A 500 7.65 4.27 -0.59
CA LEU A 500 7.56 5.55 0.12
C LEU A 500 7.71 5.38 1.64
N GLY A 501 7.11 4.33 2.19
CA GLY A 501 7.09 4.11 3.63
C GLY A 501 6.12 5.04 4.35
N ALA A 502 4.92 5.20 3.79
CA ALA A 502 3.90 6.11 4.32
C ALA A 502 3.23 5.54 5.57
N MET A 503 3.53 6.10 6.74
CA MET A 503 2.77 5.83 7.96
C MET A 503 1.31 6.26 7.78
N GLY A 504 0.38 5.52 8.40
CA GLY A 504 -1.06 5.73 8.22
C GLY A 504 -1.68 5.02 7.00
N PHE A 505 -0.90 4.24 6.25
CA PHE A 505 -1.36 3.46 5.10
C PHE A 505 -2.25 2.27 5.50
N GLY A 506 -1.93 1.56 6.60
CA GLY A 506 -2.47 0.25 6.96
C GLY A 506 -3.99 0.21 7.02
N LEU A 507 -4.59 1.03 7.89
CA LEU A 507 -6.02 1.04 8.14
C LEU A 507 -6.86 1.36 6.89
N PRO A 508 -6.61 2.46 6.13
CA PRO A 508 -7.36 2.72 4.91
C PRO A 508 -7.11 1.68 3.80
N ALA A 509 -5.91 1.13 3.69
CA ALA A 509 -5.63 0.04 2.75
C ALA A 509 -6.44 -1.22 3.07
N ALA A 510 -6.64 -1.53 4.37
CA ALA A 510 -7.54 -2.61 4.81
C ALA A 510 -8.99 -2.36 4.38
N ILE A 511 -9.47 -1.10 4.42
CA ILE A 511 -10.78 -0.72 3.88
C ILE A 511 -10.88 -1.10 2.40
N GLY A 512 -9.89 -0.67 1.61
CA GLY A 512 -9.84 -0.98 0.19
C GLY A 512 -9.83 -2.49 -0.09
N ALA A 513 -9.03 -3.23 0.66
CA ALA A 513 -8.95 -4.69 0.56
C ALA A 513 -10.27 -5.40 0.92
N ALA A 514 -10.94 -4.97 1.99
CA ALA A 514 -12.22 -5.54 2.41
C ALA A 514 -13.34 -5.27 1.40
N VAL A 515 -13.32 -4.11 0.74
CA VAL A 515 -14.24 -3.78 -0.35
C VAL A 515 -13.94 -4.63 -1.60
N ALA A 516 -12.66 -4.80 -1.94
CA ALA A 516 -12.23 -5.57 -3.11
C ALA A 516 -12.41 -7.09 -2.95
N ARG A 517 -12.31 -7.59 -1.72
CA ARG A 517 -12.31 -9.03 -1.40
C ARG A 517 -13.23 -9.32 -0.19
N PRO A 518 -14.55 -9.16 -0.37
CA PRO A 518 -15.52 -9.35 0.71
C PRO A 518 -15.58 -10.81 1.24
N ASP A 519 -15.05 -11.75 0.49
CA ASP A 519 -14.93 -13.18 0.80
C ASP A 519 -13.70 -13.51 1.65
N SER A 520 -12.82 -12.56 1.90
CA SER A 520 -11.53 -12.79 2.56
C SER A 520 -11.48 -12.16 3.95
N VAL A 521 -10.76 -12.80 4.87
CA VAL A 521 -10.40 -12.16 6.15
C VAL A 521 -9.33 -11.11 5.88
N VAL A 522 -9.60 -9.87 6.26
CA VAL A 522 -8.66 -8.75 6.15
C VAL A 522 -8.22 -8.33 7.55
N VAL A 523 -6.91 -8.34 7.78
CA VAL A 523 -6.31 -7.92 9.05
C VAL A 523 -5.34 -6.79 8.81
N ASP A 524 -5.56 -5.65 9.49
CA ASP A 524 -4.59 -4.56 9.58
C ASP A 524 -3.67 -4.81 10.77
N ILE A 525 -2.37 -5.06 10.52
CA ILE A 525 -1.34 -5.13 11.54
C ILE A 525 -0.65 -3.79 11.58
N ASP A 526 -0.99 -2.95 12.57
CA ASP A 526 -0.44 -1.59 12.63
C ASP A 526 0.29 -1.34 13.96
N GLY A 527 1.10 -0.29 14.00
CA GLY A 527 1.69 0.27 15.21
C GLY A 527 0.90 1.52 15.65
N ASP A 528 0.92 1.81 16.93
CA ASP A 528 0.18 2.93 17.52
C ASP A 528 0.51 4.28 16.86
N GLY A 529 1.77 4.52 16.51
CA GLY A 529 2.20 5.75 15.84
C GLY A 529 1.77 5.87 14.37
N SER A 530 1.64 4.76 13.65
CA SER A 530 1.14 4.74 12.27
C SER A 530 -0.39 4.77 12.24
N PHE A 531 -1.03 3.94 13.04
CA PHE A 531 -2.48 3.82 13.13
C PHE A 531 -3.19 5.16 13.40
N ILE A 532 -2.63 5.97 14.31
CA ILE A 532 -3.26 7.23 14.72
C ILE A 532 -3.33 8.26 13.57
N MET A 533 -2.48 8.14 12.55
CA MET A 533 -2.43 9.10 11.43
C MET A 533 -3.68 9.06 10.54
N ASN A 534 -4.39 7.92 10.49
CA ASN A 534 -5.66 7.76 9.75
C ASN A 534 -6.76 7.12 10.61
N ILE A 535 -6.70 7.31 11.92
CA ILE A 535 -7.63 6.72 12.89
C ILE A 535 -9.10 7.08 12.63
N GLN A 536 -9.38 8.23 11.99
CA GLN A 536 -10.72 8.68 11.61
C GLN A 536 -11.41 7.69 10.66
N GLU A 537 -10.66 6.86 9.96
CA GLU A 537 -11.21 5.84 9.05
C GLU A 537 -11.90 4.69 9.80
N LEU A 538 -11.78 4.60 11.12
CA LEU A 538 -12.65 3.75 11.95
C LEU A 538 -14.14 4.08 11.73
N ALA A 539 -14.47 5.37 11.56
CA ALA A 539 -15.83 5.78 11.26
C ALA A 539 -16.28 5.30 9.86
N THR A 540 -15.38 5.27 8.88
CA THR A 540 -15.65 4.68 7.55
C THR A 540 -15.93 3.18 7.67
N ILE A 541 -15.09 2.43 8.36
CA ILE A 541 -15.25 0.99 8.61
C ILE A 541 -16.62 0.70 9.25
N ARG A 542 -17.00 1.50 10.24
CA ARG A 542 -18.27 1.32 10.96
C ARG A 542 -19.49 1.58 10.07
N VAL A 543 -19.48 2.70 9.33
CA VAL A 543 -20.61 3.10 8.47
C VAL A 543 -20.78 2.14 7.30
N GLU A 544 -19.68 1.71 6.69
CA GLU A 544 -19.68 0.76 5.57
C GLU A 544 -19.83 -0.70 6.01
N ASN A 545 -19.87 -0.95 7.33
CA ASN A 545 -19.96 -2.28 7.94
C ASN A 545 -18.91 -3.28 7.42
N LEU A 546 -17.65 -2.82 7.29
CA LEU A 546 -16.56 -3.63 6.74
C LEU A 546 -15.99 -4.56 7.82
N PRO A 547 -15.80 -5.86 7.54
CA PRO A 547 -15.30 -6.83 8.54
C PRO A 547 -13.77 -6.76 8.73
N VAL A 548 -13.22 -5.56 8.80
CA VAL A 548 -11.78 -5.34 9.00
C VAL A 548 -11.40 -5.69 10.43
N LYS A 549 -10.39 -6.53 10.60
CA LYS A 549 -9.76 -6.83 11.89
C LYS A 549 -8.51 -5.98 12.05
N ILE A 550 -8.36 -5.35 13.20
CA ILE A 550 -7.22 -4.48 13.50
C ILE A 550 -6.47 -5.10 14.66
N MET A 551 -5.24 -5.56 14.41
CA MET A 551 -4.30 -6.02 15.42
C MET A 551 -3.23 -4.94 15.62
N LEU A 552 -3.44 -4.10 16.63
CA LEU A 552 -2.56 -2.99 16.93
C LEU A 552 -1.41 -3.44 17.83
N LEU A 553 -0.18 -3.41 17.36
CA LEU A 553 1.04 -3.70 18.13
C LEU A 553 1.50 -2.40 18.80
N ASN A 554 1.00 -2.17 20.01
CA ASN A 554 1.13 -0.92 20.75
C ASN A 554 2.31 -0.97 21.72
N ASN A 555 3.36 -0.24 21.42
CA ASN A 555 4.53 -0.08 22.27
C ASN A 555 4.70 1.36 22.83
N GLN A 556 3.75 2.24 22.55
CA GLN A 556 3.76 3.67 22.89
C GLN A 556 4.99 4.44 22.37
N HIS A 557 5.61 3.93 21.30
CA HIS A 557 6.82 4.54 20.75
C HIS A 557 6.84 4.48 19.23
N LEU A 558 7.57 5.40 18.61
CA LEU A 558 8.01 5.27 17.23
C LEU A 558 9.12 4.21 17.16
N GLY A 559 8.73 2.93 17.28
CA GLY A 559 9.63 1.83 17.61
C GLY A 559 10.79 1.63 16.63
N MET A 560 10.59 1.86 15.31
CA MET A 560 11.69 1.79 14.35
C MET A 560 12.72 2.91 14.59
N VAL A 561 12.28 4.11 14.96
CA VAL A 561 13.18 5.23 15.29
C VAL A 561 13.91 4.92 16.60
N VAL A 562 13.20 4.38 17.61
CA VAL A 562 13.83 3.90 18.87
C VAL A 562 14.93 2.89 18.57
N GLN A 563 14.69 1.92 17.68
CA GLN A 563 15.70 0.94 17.28
C GLN A 563 16.96 1.61 16.70
N TRP A 564 16.78 2.66 15.87
CA TRP A 564 17.90 3.43 15.32
C TRP A 564 18.61 4.26 16.38
N GLU A 565 17.88 4.88 17.31
CA GLU A 565 18.45 5.59 18.46
C GLU A 565 19.32 4.68 19.32
N ASP A 566 18.80 3.48 19.64
CA ASP A 566 19.55 2.48 20.42
C ASP A 566 20.84 2.05 19.72
N ARG A 567 20.78 1.81 18.41
CA ARG A 567 21.91 1.23 17.67
C ARG A 567 22.95 2.24 17.22
N PHE A 568 22.52 3.45 16.86
CA PHE A 568 23.39 4.40 16.16
C PHE A 568 23.52 5.76 16.85
N TYR A 569 22.66 6.04 17.87
CA TYR A 569 22.62 7.33 18.56
C TYR A 569 22.76 7.21 20.08
N LYS A 570 23.43 6.15 20.58
CA LYS A 570 23.70 5.93 22.01
C LYS A 570 22.44 5.96 22.88
N ALA A 571 21.33 5.44 22.36
CA ALA A 571 20.01 5.44 22.99
C ALA A 571 19.50 6.85 23.40
N ASN A 572 19.95 7.91 22.73
CA ASN A 572 19.44 9.25 22.93
C ASN A 572 18.03 9.38 22.36
N ARG A 573 17.02 9.51 23.21
CA ARG A 573 15.60 9.62 22.81
C ARG A 573 15.28 11.00 22.28
N ALA A 574 14.88 11.06 21.00
CA ALA A 574 14.58 12.28 20.27
C ALA A 574 13.10 12.31 19.83
N HIS A 575 12.21 12.54 20.80
CA HIS A 575 10.76 12.68 20.61
C HIS A 575 10.07 11.39 20.07
N THR A 576 10.53 10.24 20.53
CA THR A 576 10.04 8.92 20.05
C THR A 576 9.00 8.28 20.97
N TYR A 577 8.80 8.80 22.17
CA TYR A 577 7.74 8.38 23.09
C TYR A 577 6.41 9.04 22.71
N LEU A 578 5.36 8.25 22.56
CA LEU A 578 4.02 8.68 22.16
C LEU A 578 3.02 8.70 23.33
N GLY A 579 3.42 8.19 24.50
CA GLY A 579 2.62 8.20 25.71
C GLY A 579 2.60 9.57 26.39
N ASP A 580 1.92 9.64 27.55
CA ASP A 580 1.89 10.82 28.40
C ASP A 580 3.01 10.74 29.45
N PRO A 581 4.06 11.59 29.39
CA PRO A 581 5.16 11.54 30.35
C PRO A 581 4.75 11.82 31.81
N SER A 582 3.59 12.45 32.04
CA SER A 582 3.06 12.69 33.38
C SER A 582 2.31 11.48 33.95
N ARG A 583 2.03 10.48 33.12
CA ARG A 583 1.25 9.27 33.46
C ARG A 583 1.83 8.04 32.79
N GLU A 584 3.11 7.79 32.97
CA GLU A 584 3.83 6.68 32.30
C GLU A 584 3.26 5.29 32.58
N SER A 585 2.54 5.12 33.71
CA SER A 585 1.86 3.86 34.03
C SER A 585 0.57 3.61 33.23
N GLU A 586 0.06 4.62 32.52
CA GLU A 586 -1.16 4.54 31.72
C GLU A 586 -0.81 4.40 30.23
N ILE A 587 -1.60 3.60 29.52
CA ILE A 587 -1.50 3.52 28.06
C ILE A 587 -2.26 4.69 27.46
N PHE A 588 -1.53 5.61 26.81
CA PHE A 588 -2.06 6.81 26.18
C PHE A 588 -1.47 6.99 24.77
N PRO A 589 -2.29 7.41 23.79
CA PRO A 589 -3.75 7.55 23.86
C PRO A 589 -4.45 6.19 24.03
N ASN A 590 -5.67 6.22 24.59
CA ASN A 590 -6.43 5.00 24.82
C ASN A 590 -7.19 4.56 23.56
N MET A 591 -6.66 3.59 22.84
CA MET A 591 -7.19 3.11 21.55
C MET A 591 -8.58 2.46 21.69
N LEU A 592 -8.90 1.84 22.85
CA LEU A 592 -10.25 1.31 23.07
C LEU A 592 -11.32 2.40 23.13
N LYS A 593 -10.97 3.59 23.64
CA LYS A 593 -11.90 4.73 23.63
C LYS A 593 -12.15 5.27 22.22
N PHE A 594 -11.13 5.27 21.34
CA PHE A 594 -11.32 5.61 19.93
C PHE A 594 -12.24 4.60 19.22
N ALA A 595 -11.99 3.30 19.44
CA ALA A 595 -12.87 2.25 18.90
C ALA A 595 -14.31 2.40 19.41
N ALA A 596 -14.48 2.64 20.71
CA ALA A 596 -15.80 2.85 21.32
C ALA A 596 -16.52 4.09 20.77
N ALA A 597 -15.78 5.18 20.48
CA ALA A 597 -16.36 6.38 19.87
C ALA A 597 -16.90 6.13 18.45
N CYS A 598 -16.45 5.05 17.79
CA CYS A 598 -16.91 4.60 16.48
C CYS A 598 -17.80 3.33 16.56
N ASP A 599 -18.28 2.94 17.73
CA ASP A 599 -19.05 1.72 17.97
C ASP A 599 -18.38 0.44 17.43
N ILE A 600 -17.05 0.36 17.51
CA ILE A 600 -16.27 -0.82 17.11
C ILE A 600 -15.93 -1.61 18.37
N PRO A 601 -16.27 -2.93 18.42
CA PRO A 601 -15.85 -3.81 19.51
C PRO A 601 -14.32 -3.83 19.62
N ALA A 602 -13.80 -3.71 20.87
CA ALA A 602 -12.37 -3.69 21.11
C ALA A 602 -12.00 -4.41 22.41
N ALA A 603 -10.79 -4.92 22.46
CA ALA A 603 -10.18 -5.43 23.68
C ALA A 603 -8.69 -5.09 23.73
N ARG A 604 -8.11 -5.13 24.93
CA ARG A 604 -6.67 -5.02 25.16
C ARG A 604 -6.14 -6.33 25.72
N VAL A 605 -4.99 -6.76 25.26
CA VAL A 605 -4.27 -7.91 25.78
C VAL A 605 -2.84 -7.50 26.15
N THR A 606 -2.41 -7.91 27.34
CA THR A 606 -1.10 -7.54 27.93
C THR A 606 -0.26 -8.75 28.28
N LYS A 607 -0.85 -9.94 28.36
CA LYS A 607 -0.17 -11.17 28.75
C LYS A 607 -0.13 -12.16 27.61
N LYS A 608 1.02 -12.82 27.45
CA LYS A 608 1.26 -13.82 26.40
C LYS A 608 0.27 -15.00 26.46
N GLU A 609 -0.12 -15.43 27.65
CA GLU A 609 -1.05 -16.56 27.86
C GLU A 609 -2.45 -16.30 27.33
N ASP A 610 -2.91 -15.02 27.37
CA ASP A 610 -4.25 -14.61 26.93
C ASP A 610 -4.32 -14.33 25.43
N LEU A 611 -3.18 -14.19 24.76
CA LEU A 611 -3.08 -13.66 23.40
C LEU A 611 -3.85 -14.50 22.37
N ARG A 612 -3.68 -15.84 22.41
CA ARG A 612 -4.34 -16.73 21.44
C ARG A 612 -5.86 -16.62 21.52
N ALA A 613 -6.41 -16.61 22.74
CA ALA A 613 -7.85 -16.46 22.94
C ALA A 613 -8.36 -15.06 22.49
N ALA A 614 -7.54 -14.03 22.70
CA ALA A 614 -7.89 -12.66 22.26
C ALA A 614 -7.89 -12.53 20.73
N ILE A 615 -6.91 -13.09 20.03
CA ILE A 615 -6.86 -13.10 18.55
C ILE A 615 -8.00 -13.95 17.99
N GLN A 616 -8.28 -15.13 18.56
CA GLN A 616 -9.40 -15.95 18.12
C GLN A 616 -10.73 -15.19 18.27
N LYS A 617 -10.95 -14.51 19.41
CA LYS A 617 -12.13 -13.68 19.62
C LYS A 617 -12.23 -12.54 18.60
N MET A 618 -11.12 -11.88 18.27
CA MET A 618 -11.09 -10.86 17.22
C MET A 618 -11.54 -11.44 15.87
N LEU A 619 -11.04 -12.61 15.49
CA LEU A 619 -11.36 -13.26 14.22
C LEU A 619 -12.82 -13.71 14.16
N ASP A 620 -13.34 -14.29 15.26
CA ASP A 620 -14.70 -14.86 15.35
C ASP A 620 -15.79 -13.80 15.51
N THR A 621 -15.46 -12.58 15.96
CA THR A 621 -16.44 -11.52 16.13
C THR A 621 -16.92 -11.03 14.75
N PRO A 622 -18.22 -11.06 14.44
CA PRO A 622 -18.74 -10.52 13.20
C PRO A 622 -18.46 -9.01 13.05
N GLY A 623 -18.19 -8.56 11.82
CA GLY A 623 -17.88 -7.15 11.54
C GLY A 623 -16.47 -6.72 11.97
N PRO A 624 -16.24 -5.41 12.18
CA PRO A 624 -14.94 -4.89 12.57
C PRO A 624 -14.59 -5.21 14.03
N TYR A 625 -13.28 -5.27 14.32
CA TYR A 625 -12.79 -5.47 15.69
C TYR A 625 -11.39 -4.86 15.83
N LEU A 626 -11.13 -4.20 16.96
CA LEU A 626 -9.81 -3.69 17.32
C LEU A 626 -9.25 -4.47 18.51
N LEU A 627 -8.10 -5.11 18.33
CA LEU A 627 -7.32 -5.76 19.38
C LEU A 627 -6.05 -4.94 19.65
N ASP A 628 -5.99 -4.29 20.80
CA ASP A 628 -4.84 -3.52 21.27
C ASP A 628 -3.89 -4.45 22.02
N VAL A 629 -2.81 -4.88 21.33
CA VAL A 629 -1.80 -5.79 21.85
C VAL A 629 -0.63 -4.99 22.38
N ILE A 630 -0.42 -5.02 23.70
CA ILE A 630 0.68 -4.29 24.34
C ILE A 630 1.97 -5.08 24.20
N VAL A 631 2.96 -4.46 23.57
CA VAL A 631 4.25 -5.09 23.26
C VAL A 631 5.42 -4.24 23.83
N PRO A 632 6.56 -4.87 24.16
CA PRO A 632 7.72 -4.14 24.67
C PRO A 632 8.38 -3.30 23.56
N HIS A 633 8.71 -2.04 23.87
CA HIS A 633 9.41 -1.14 22.95
C HIS A 633 10.91 -1.49 22.77
N GLN A 634 11.46 -2.34 23.64
CA GLN A 634 12.85 -2.78 23.61
C GLN A 634 13.14 -3.85 22.56
N GLU A 635 12.09 -4.41 21.94
CA GLU A 635 12.26 -5.42 20.90
C GLU A 635 12.67 -4.77 19.57
N HIS A 636 13.68 -5.34 18.93
CA HIS A 636 14.21 -4.87 17.66
C HIS A 636 13.85 -5.81 16.52
N VAL A 637 13.74 -5.26 15.31
CA VAL A 637 13.61 -6.06 14.09
C VAL A 637 14.98 -6.61 13.72
N LEU A 638 15.14 -7.92 13.84
CA LEU A 638 16.36 -8.66 13.51
C LEU A 638 16.02 -9.86 12.62
N PRO A 639 16.95 -10.31 11.77
CA PRO A 639 18.26 -9.73 11.48
C PRO A 639 18.19 -8.32 10.87
N MET A 640 19.32 -7.60 10.90
CA MET A 640 19.44 -6.27 10.30
C MET A 640 20.79 -6.08 9.62
N ILE A 641 20.79 -5.69 8.35
CA ILE A 641 21.98 -5.14 7.68
C ILE A 641 21.90 -3.61 7.82
N PRO A 642 22.87 -2.95 8.47
CA PRO A 642 22.87 -1.49 8.60
C PRO A 642 22.83 -0.80 7.24
N SER A 643 22.28 0.41 7.19
CA SER A 643 22.22 1.18 5.94
C SER A 643 23.60 1.36 5.33
N GLY A 644 23.75 1.03 4.04
CA GLY A 644 25.05 1.04 3.35
C GLY A 644 26.00 -0.09 3.76
N GLY A 645 25.59 -1.01 4.63
CA GLY A 645 26.33 -2.21 5.00
C GLY A 645 26.23 -3.32 3.96
N ALA A 646 27.14 -4.29 4.04
CA ALA A 646 27.14 -5.52 3.24
C ALA A 646 26.65 -6.72 4.08
N PHE A 647 26.45 -7.89 3.46
CA PHE A 647 26.03 -9.11 4.19
C PHE A 647 26.90 -9.42 5.41
N LYS A 648 28.24 -9.22 5.33
CA LYS A 648 29.16 -9.46 6.44
C LYS A 648 28.90 -8.58 7.68
N ASP A 649 28.18 -7.47 7.49
CA ASP A 649 27.87 -6.49 8.54
C ASP A 649 26.49 -6.78 9.18
N ILE A 650 25.90 -7.96 8.88
CA ILE A 650 24.59 -8.35 9.39
C ILE A 650 24.60 -8.50 10.92
N ILE A 651 23.62 -7.88 11.56
CA ILE A 651 23.39 -7.95 12.99
C ILE A 651 22.28 -9.00 13.22
N ILE A 652 22.58 -10.03 13.98
CA ILE A 652 21.67 -11.15 14.22
C ILE A 652 21.04 -11.05 15.62
N GLU A 653 21.80 -10.55 16.60
CA GLU A 653 21.41 -10.48 18.01
C GLU A 653 21.71 -9.12 18.63
N GLY A 654 21.21 -8.92 19.85
CA GLY A 654 21.46 -7.71 20.63
C GLY A 654 20.37 -6.65 20.47
N ASP A 655 20.27 -5.77 21.47
CA ASP A 655 19.33 -4.63 21.49
C ASP A 655 19.96 -3.32 21.01
N GLY A 656 21.22 -3.36 20.59
CA GLY A 656 21.98 -2.18 20.16
C GLY A 656 22.44 -1.27 21.27
N ARG A 657 22.07 -1.55 22.52
CA ARG A 657 22.59 -0.83 23.67
C ARG A 657 24.04 -1.25 23.85
N SER A 658 24.97 -0.39 23.44
CA SER A 658 26.37 -0.61 23.73
C SER A 658 26.58 -0.52 25.25
N THR A 659 27.06 -1.57 25.84
CA THR A 659 27.71 -1.50 27.15
C THR A 659 29.00 -0.71 26.94
N TYR A 660 28.93 0.61 27.05
CA TYR A 660 30.11 1.47 27.18
C TYR A 660 30.34 1.71 28.66
#